data_b5a9ee32146fe36abe6c2561c635bab5
#
_entry.id   b5a9ee32146fe36abe6c2561c635bab5
#
_cell.length_a   1.000
_cell.length_b   1.000
_cell.length_c   1.000
_cell.angle_alpha   90.00
_cell.angle_beta   90.00
_cell.angle_gamma   90.00
#
_symmetry.space_group_name_H-M   'P 1'
#
loop_
_entity.id
_entity.type
_entity.pdbx_description
1 polymer ?
#
loop_
_entity_poly.entity_id
_entity_poly.type
_entity_poly.pdbx_seq_one_letter_code
_entity_poly.pdbx_strand_id
1 'polypeptide(L)'
;MQKITYGIDLGTTNSAISKFDNGRATIIKNSLQSDTTPSCVAFPRQGRITVGARARTQLEKDYISAFRKPDYQPVTFIEFKRLMGTDHVYECRNYDGNLTPETLSGEVLRTLRRDVLDDDVKTAVITVPAMFTNNQKDATKRAAKLAGFDYVELIQEPVAASIAFGLDSKMKNAYWLVFDLGGGTFDAALMRIQDGVMQAIDTAGNNRLGGKDIDRAIVDKLFMPYFTGHFTIDNILKNNSAAFCDMWKAKAEEAKIQLSFVDSYEIETDLGEDYGTDDLGEELSMCQTLTRDRLDSVSRPIFQQAIDITKQLLERNNLKGTDLGALILVGGPTHAPLLRQMLREQITPNVDTSVDPMTCVAAGASIYGSTIDVPEQVADTKRDRSKVQLSLTYSPTSVDEEEWVSVSLLNDKSDTGITSVEIEMTRADGIYTSPRTLVNDAGDVICLPLAKGKANIFDIRCFTPDGSPVDCEPNQISIIQGISGLGDSVLPLAIGIGVINEEGVEVFEPAHGLEKSRKLPSTGTVMGKKTLRDIRAGVDTDTVRISIYQVDEADARTRVLFCERQYDISFSGDDLPSTLPEGSMINISMHAEKSGTLDNVQVEIPYLNLTLDLTDRIVSSRTQSPSHQYIMQEIAACRRQADELGDQQMKNRLNVIAQRYLNDKDSRETAESVIAEIRNVGRDLDRKQNMGEWDREVKKLQGMYTELCGDQQKYGNAQTQNLVETLGRQMDKVVASGDVALVKDLYQQMWQLDYRLAEVEFYIAWIMQWNNEFNSRAWSNPARARELINRGLAIINQTPTAEQLKPIAFEIMDLLPEQQRPTGTLGK
;
A
#
# COMPACT_ATOMS: atom_id res chain seq x y z
N MET A 1 13.91 16.22 -23.31
CA MET A 1 13.85 16.38 -21.86
C MET A 1 14.83 15.43 -21.22
N GLN A 2 15.51 15.83 -20.15
CA GLN A 2 16.45 14.97 -19.45
C GLN A 2 15.69 13.79 -18.84
N LYS A 3 16.19 12.55 -19.01
CA LYS A 3 15.60 11.35 -18.42
C LYS A 3 16.29 10.99 -17.11
N ILE A 4 15.62 10.27 -16.24
CA ILE A 4 16.23 9.68 -15.04
C ILE A 4 17.04 8.46 -15.49
N THR A 5 18.36 8.48 -15.27
CA THR A 5 19.25 7.41 -15.73
C THR A 5 19.71 6.48 -14.61
N TYR A 6 19.48 6.87 -13.34
CA TYR A 6 19.91 6.08 -12.18
C TYR A 6 18.74 5.38 -11.51
N GLY A 7 18.96 4.09 -11.17
CA GLY A 7 18.06 3.27 -10.38
C GLY A 7 18.75 2.77 -9.12
N ILE A 8 18.09 2.87 -7.98
CA ILE A 8 18.63 2.47 -6.68
C ILE A 8 17.70 1.46 -6.04
N ASP A 9 18.24 0.31 -5.70
CA ASP A 9 17.63 -0.61 -4.76
C ASP A 9 18.11 -0.24 -3.35
N LEU A 10 17.20 0.31 -2.54
CA LEU A 10 17.46 0.62 -1.13
C LEU A 10 16.97 -0.58 -0.28
N GLY A 11 17.78 -1.62 -0.18
CA GLY A 11 17.41 -2.85 0.53
C GLY A 11 17.59 -2.75 2.06
N THR A 12 16.91 -3.64 2.79
CA THR A 12 17.04 -3.74 4.26
C THR A 12 18.43 -4.17 4.70
N THR A 13 19.07 -5.05 3.94
CA THR A 13 20.41 -5.59 4.27
C THR A 13 21.47 -5.10 3.31
N ASN A 14 21.21 -5.07 2.01
CA ASN A 14 22.12 -4.61 0.97
C ASN A 14 21.39 -3.66 0.05
N SER A 15 22.10 -2.66 -0.46
CA SER A 15 21.60 -1.71 -1.45
C SER A 15 22.50 -1.71 -2.67
N ALA A 16 21.95 -1.34 -3.82
CA ALA A 16 22.68 -1.27 -5.09
C ALA A 16 22.25 -0.06 -5.90
N ILE A 17 23.15 0.43 -6.75
CA ILE A 17 22.86 1.51 -7.71
C ILE A 17 23.22 1.05 -9.12
N SER A 18 22.35 1.35 -10.07
CA SER A 18 22.51 1.05 -11.49
C SER A 18 22.41 2.33 -12.31
N LYS A 19 23.17 2.39 -13.38
CA LYS A 19 23.06 3.43 -14.43
C LYS A 19 22.53 2.79 -15.71
N PHE A 20 21.48 3.39 -16.28
CA PHE A 20 21.04 3.06 -17.62
C PHE A 20 21.75 3.95 -18.64
N ASP A 21 22.54 3.35 -19.49
CA ASP A 21 23.28 4.04 -20.55
C ASP A 21 23.40 3.15 -21.79
N ASN A 22 23.32 3.73 -22.98
CA ASN A 22 23.45 3.03 -24.24
C ASN A 22 22.57 1.76 -24.36
N GLY A 23 21.35 1.82 -23.84
CA GLY A 23 20.38 0.73 -23.90
C GLY A 23 20.62 -0.40 -22.90
N ARG A 24 21.52 -0.24 -21.94
CA ARG A 24 21.86 -1.25 -20.93
C ARG A 24 21.84 -0.67 -19.53
N ALA A 25 21.34 -1.44 -18.58
CA ALA A 25 21.50 -1.18 -17.17
C ALA A 25 22.85 -1.78 -16.72
N THR A 26 23.65 -0.96 -16.07
CA THR A 26 24.97 -1.36 -15.55
C THR A 26 25.04 -1.07 -14.08
N ILE A 27 25.38 -2.07 -13.27
CA ILE A 27 25.57 -1.90 -11.83
C ILE A 27 26.84 -1.12 -11.56
N ILE A 28 26.72 -0.05 -10.77
CA ILE A 28 27.87 0.74 -10.32
C ILE A 28 28.47 0.05 -9.11
N LYS A 29 29.73 -0.33 -9.25
CA LYS A 29 30.48 -0.97 -8.18
C LYS A 29 30.90 0.04 -7.12
N ASN A 30 30.77 -0.37 -5.85
CA ASN A 30 31.21 0.46 -4.75
C ASN A 30 32.75 0.54 -4.66
N SER A 31 33.26 1.30 -3.71
CA SER A 31 34.71 1.51 -3.52
C SER A 31 35.51 0.21 -3.23
N LEU A 32 34.85 -0.90 -2.91
CA LEU A 32 35.45 -2.23 -2.71
C LEU A 32 35.22 -3.16 -3.92
N GLN A 33 34.77 -2.62 -5.06
CA GLN A 33 34.48 -3.36 -6.30
C GLN A 33 33.35 -4.40 -6.13
N SER A 34 32.49 -4.22 -5.13
CA SER A 34 31.27 -5.04 -4.95
C SER A 34 30.08 -4.40 -5.66
N ASP A 35 29.18 -5.22 -6.18
CA ASP A 35 27.95 -4.80 -6.84
C ASP A 35 26.88 -4.31 -5.85
N THR A 36 27.03 -4.65 -4.56
CA THR A 36 26.13 -4.22 -3.50
C THR A 36 26.89 -3.58 -2.34
N THR A 37 26.22 -2.67 -1.65
CA THR A 37 26.69 -2.00 -0.44
C THR A 37 25.81 -2.39 0.73
N PRO A 38 26.35 -2.98 1.82
CA PRO A 38 25.57 -3.28 3.02
C PRO A 38 24.85 -2.04 3.55
N SER A 39 23.55 -2.16 3.83
CA SER A 39 22.73 -1.10 4.46
C SER A 39 23.03 -1.02 5.96
N CYS A 40 24.28 -0.64 6.26
CA CYS A 40 24.86 -0.57 7.60
C CYS A 40 25.55 0.78 7.76
N VAL A 41 25.25 1.49 8.86
CA VAL A 41 25.79 2.83 9.15
C VAL A 41 26.39 2.84 10.53
N ALA A 42 27.61 3.33 10.67
CA ALA A 42 28.30 3.43 11.95
C ALA A 42 28.85 4.84 12.21
N PHE A 43 28.84 5.22 13.49
CA PHE A 43 29.37 6.48 14.02
C PHE A 43 30.52 6.17 15.02
N PRO A 44 31.67 5.67 14.56
CA PRO A 44 32.73 5.18 15.43
C PRO A 44 33.31 6.27 16.35
N ARG A 45 33.18 7.52 15.98
CA ARG A 45 33.52 8.74 16.76
C ARG A 45 32.79 9.95 16.22
N GLN A 46 32.70 11.00 17.05
CA GLN A 46 32.01 12.23 16.66
C GLN A 46 32.53 12.80 15.33
N GLY A 47 31.59 13.18 14.45
CA GLY A 47 31.89 13.73 13.12
C GLY A 47 32.38 12.71 12.08
N ARG A 48 32.48 11.41 12.42
CA ARG A 48 32.86 10.37 11.48
C ARG A 48 31.72 9.37 11.24
N ILE A 49 31.27 9.32 10.00
CA ILE A 49 30.26 8.38 9.52
C ILE A 49 30.96 7.36 8.61
N THR A 50 30.65 6.08 8.79
CA THR A 50 31.04 4.99 7.89
C THR A 50 29.82 4.21 7.46
N VAL A 51 29.78 3.78 6.20
CA VAL A 51 28.66 3.04 5.61
C VAL A 51 29.20 1.79 4.92
N GLY A 52 28.35 0.79 4.78
CA GLY A 52 28.66 -0.43 4.04
C GLY A 52 29.56 -1.38 4.81
N ALA A 53 30.47 -2.07 4.11
CA ALA A 53 31.32 -3.12 4.69
C ALA A 53 32.17 -2.65 5.88
N ARG A 54 32.67 -1.40 5.87
CA ARG A 54 33.39 -0.83 7.01
C ARG A 54 32.51 -0.66 8.25
N ALA A 55 31.25 -0.29 8.07
CA ALA A 55 30.29 -0.22 9.16
C ALA A 55 29.97 -1.63 9.67
N ARG A 56 29.93 -2.63 8.79
CA ARG A 56 29.74 -4.03 9.15
C ARG A 56 30.80 -4.57 10.08
N THR A 57 32.08 -4.31 9.78
CA THR A 57 33.17 -4.66 10.70
C THR A 57 33.04 -3.96 12.06
N GLN A 58 32.52 -2.73 12.11
CA GLN A 58 32.25 -2.06 13.38
C GLN A 58 31.08 -2.70 14.13
N LEU A 59 30.05 -3.20 13.43
CA LEU A 59 28.89 -3.88 14.02
C LEU A 59 29.32 -5.13 14.82
N GLU A 60 30.22 -5.94 14.26
CA GLU A 60 30.75 -7.12 14.95
C GLU A 60 31.44 -6.72 16.26
N LYS A 61 32.24 -5.66 16.23
CA LYS A 61 32.88 -5.10 17.45
C LYS A 61 31.85 -4.56 18.45
N ASP A 62 30.78 -3.94 17.96
CA ASP A 62 29.71 -3.43 18.82
C ASP A 62 29.00 -4.59 19.52
N TYR A 63 28.70 -5.70 18.83
CA TYR A 63 28.07 -6.88 19.41
C TYR A 63 28.95 -7.53 20.50
N ILE A 64 30.24 -7.72 20.21
CA ILE A 64 31.20 -8.24 21.21
C ILE A 64 31.29 -7.30 22.42
N SER A 65 31.36 -5.97 22.16
CA SER A 65 31.43 -4.99 23.23
C SER A 65 30.17 -4.92 24.08
N ALA A 66 29.00 -5.04 23.46
CA ALA A 66 27.70 -5.07 24.15
C ALA A 66 27.55 -6.30 25.04
N PHE A 67 28.03 -7.46 24.59
CA PHE A 67 28.05 -8.66 25.39
C PHE A 67 28.96 -8.51 26.63
N ARG A 68 30.17 -7.95 26.43
CA ARG A 68 31.18 -7.81 27.50
C ARG A 68 30.88 -6.70 28.50
N LYS A 69 30.12 -5.68 28.08
CA LYS A 69 29.83 -4.45 28.86
C LYS A 69 28.35 -4.15 28.80
N PRO A 70 27.58 -4.44 29.87
CA PRO A 70 26.12 -4.23 29.85
C PRO A 70 25.70 -2.79 29.55
N ASP A 71 26.53 -1.79 29.88
CA ASP A 71 26.25 -0.36 29.62
C ASP A 71 26.80 0.14 28.29
N TYR A 72 27.26 -0.76 27.41
CA TYR A 72 27.78 -0.38 26.11
C TYR A 72 26.66 0.11 25.21
N GLN A 73 26.85 1.30 24.64
CA GLN A 73 25.94 1.86 23.64
C GLN A 73 26.51 1.57 22.25
N PRO A 74 25.81 0.79 21.43
CA PRO A 74 26.20 0.56 20.03
C PRO A 74 26.32 1.87 19.26
N VAL A 75 27.27 1.91 18.35
CA VAL A 75 27.46 3.06 17.44
C VAL A 75 27.17 2.69 15.98
N THR A 76 26.71 1.47 15.76
CA THR A 76 26.40 0.92 14.42
C THR A 76 24.93 0.50 14.35
N PHE A 77 24.30 0.85 13.23
CA PHE A 77 22.87 0.66 13.00
C PHE A 77 22.63 -0.10 11.70
N ILE A 78 21.71 -1.06 11.75
CA ILE A 78 21.25 -1.90 10.65
C ILE A 78 19.72 -1.99 10.67
N GLU A 79 19.12 -2.53 9.60
CA GLU A 79 17.69 -2.84 9.51
C GLU A 79 16.73 -1.64 9.70
N PHE A 80 17.25 -0.43 9.70
CA PHE A 80 16.49 0.80 9.91
C PHE A 80 15.38 1.01 8.85
N LYS A 81 15.46 0.36 7.68
CA LYS A 81 14.39 0.37 6.67
C LYS A 81 13.08 -0.20 7.23
N ARG A 82 13.14 -1.15 8.18
CA ARG A 82 11.95 -1.72 8.83
C ARG A 82 11.18 -0.70 9.69
N LEU A 83 11.87 0.35 10.15
CA LEU A 83 11.30 1.41 11.00
C LEU A 83 11.05 2.72 10.21
N MET A 84 11.12 2.69 8.88
CA MET A 84 10.80 3.85 8.05
C MET A 84 9.37 4.32 8.29
N GLY A 85 9.18 5.64 8.35
CA GLY A 85 7.87 6.25 8.58
C GLY A 85 7.40 6.23 10.04
N THR A 86 8.23 5.70 10.98
CA THR A 86 7.94 5.74 12.42
C THR A 86 8.59 6.96 13.09
N ASP A 87 8.25 7.20 14.35
CA ASP A 87 8.86 8.25 15.19
C ASP A 87 10.15 7.78 15.90
N HIS A 88 10.71 6.63 15.50
CA HIS A 88 11.88 6.05 16.17
C HIS A 88 13.09 6.95 16.06
N VAL A 89 13.75 7.16 17.21
CA VAL A 89 15.04 7.87 17.31
C VAL A 89 16.04 6.91 17.95
N TYR A 90 17.13 6.67 17.24
CA TYR A 90 18.23 5.87 17.76
C TYR A 90 19.09 6.70 18.68
N GLU A 91 19.49 6.12 19.81
CA GLU A 91 20.47 6.74 20.69
C GLU A 91 21.88 6.44 20.18
N CYS A 92 22.66 7.49 19.96
CA CYS A 92 24.07 7.37 19.56
C CYS A 92 24.90 8.48 20.17
N ARG A 93 25.82 8.15 21.08
CA ARG A 93 26.70 9.10 21.77
C ARG A 93 27.62 9.89 20.84
N ASN A 94 27.86 9.43 19.64
CA ASN A 94 28.77 10.02 18.66
C ASN A 94 28.05 10.81 17.55
N TYR A 95 26.74 11.02 17.69
CA TYR A 95 25.92 11.76 16.75
C TYR A 95 25.14 12.86 17.44
N ASP A 96 25.31 14.09 16.96
CA ASP A 96 24.59 15.25 17.48
C ASP A 96 23.28 15.44 16.68
N GLY A 97 22.13 15.26 17.32
CA GLY A 97 20.82 15.42 16.71
C GLY A 97 19.96 14.16 16.76
N ASN A 98 18.82 14.20 16.10
CA ASN A 98 17.89 13.06 16.05
C ASN A 98 18.31 12.08 14.95
N LEU A 99 18.80 10.92 15.36
CA LEU A 99 19.19 9.84 14.45
C LEU A 99 17.96 8.97 14.15
N THR A 100 17.35 9.22 13.01
CA THR A 100 16.10 8.55 12.58
C THR A 100 16.36 7.50 11.50
N PRO A 101 15.41 6.59 11.21
CA PRO A 101 15.51 5.68 10.08
C PRO A 101 15.76 6.40 8.75
N GLU A 102 15.15 7.57 8.54
CA GLU A 102 15.35 8.40 7.36
C GLU A 102 16.79 8.95 7.29
N THR A 103 17.36 9.36 8.42
CA THR A 103 18.75 9.84 8.49
C THR A 103 19.72 8.72 8.10
N LEU A 104 19.54 7.51 8.65
CA LEU A 104 20.39 6.36 8.36
C LEU A 104 20.24 5.92 6.89
N SER A 105 19.01 5.85 6.37
CA SER A 105 18.77 5.56 4.95
C SER A 105 19.39 6.63 4.04
N GLY A 106 19.32 7.89 4.45
CA GLY A 106 19.97 9.00 3.75
C GLY A 106 21.48 8.85 3.65
N GLU A 107 22.15 8.32 4.68
CA GLU A 107 23.61 8.05 4.62
C GLU A 107 23.96 6.93 3.64
N VAL A 108 23.11 5.87 3.57
CA VAL A 108 23.28 4.80 2.56
C VAL A 108 23.11 5.38 1.16
N LEU A 109 22.02 6.11 0.91
CA LEU A 109 21.73 6.74 -0.37
C LEU A 109 22.85 7.73 -0.78
N ARG A 110 23.36 8.52 0.15
CA ARG A 110 24.48 9.44 -0.07
C ARG A 110 25.76 8.69 -0.45
N THR A 111 25.98 7.50 0.12
CA THR A 111 27.14 6.67 -0.20
C THR A 111 27.01 6.11 -1.60
N LEU A 112 25.87 5.55 -1.97
CA LEU A 112 25.60 5.05 -3.32
C LEU A 112 25.75 6.15 -4.38
N ARG A 113 25.29 7.37 -4.09
CA ARG A 113 25.46 8.53 -4.96
C ARG A 113 26.93 8.88 -5.15
N ARG A 114 27.76 8.78 -4.10
CA ARG A 114 29.22 9.05 -4.16
C ARG A 114 30.00 7.95 -4.85
N ASP A 115 29.49 6.74 -4.93
CA ASP A 115 30.12 5.65 -5.68
C ASP A 115 30.06 5.89 -7.19
N VAL A 116 29.17 6.78 -7.65
CA VAL A 116 29.16 7.29 -9.03
C VAL A 116 30.23 8.37 -9.16
N LEU A 117 31.33 8.05 -9.81
CA LEU A 117 32.50 8.92 -9.87
C LEU A 117 32.44 9.99 -10.98
N ASP A 118 31.69 9.68 -12.05
CA ASP A 118 31.69 10.45 -13.29
C ASP A 118 30.49 11.41 -13.43
N ASP A 119 29.61 11.47 -12.38
CA ASP A 119 28.39 12.26 -12.45
C ASP A 119 27.96 12.76 -11.07
N ASP A 120 27.34 13.94 -11.00
CA ASP A 120 26.67 14.44 -9.80
C ASP A 120 25.19 14.02 -9.85
N VAL A 121 24.87 12.83 -9.32
CA VAL A 121 23.55 12.22 -9.39
C VAL A 121 22.53 13.02 -8.59
N LYS A 122 21.67 13.77 -9.26
CA LYS A 122 20.61 14.59 -8.63
C LYS A 122 19.24 13.96 -8.70
N THR A 123 19.06 13.03 -9.64
CA THR A 123 17.77 12.36 -9.86
C THR A 123 17.96 10.85 -9.92
N ALA A 124 17.03 10.11 -9.33
CA ALA A 124 17.03 8.65 -9.34
C ALA A 124 15.63 8.07 -9.24
N VAL A 125 15.47 6.82 -9.69
CA VAL A 125 14.37 5.96 -9.28
C VAL A 125 14.83 5.16 -8.07
N ILE A 126 14.06 5.19 -6.97
CA ILE A 126 14.35 4.42 -5.76
C ILE A 126 13.27 3.36 -5.58
N THR A 127 13.65 2.13 -5.30
CA THR A 127 12.72 1.04 -5.10
C THR A 127 12.18 0.96 -3.68
N VAL A 128 10.95 0.50 -3.55
CA VAL A 128 10.28 0.27 -2.26
C VAL A 128 9.56 -1.08 -2.30
N PRO A 129 9.45 -1.79 -1.17
CA PRO A 129 8.64 -3.00 -1.08
C PRO A 129 7.19 -2.76 -1.55
N ALA A 130 6.56 -3.78 -2.13
CA ALA A 130 5.18 -3.68 -2.61
C ALA A 130 4.21 -3.30 -1.49
N MET A 131 4.43 -3.81 -0.29
CA MET A 131 3.56 -3.59 0.88
C MET A 131 3.91 -2.33 1.69
N PHE A 132 4.81 -1.45 1.20
CA PHE A 132 5.10 -0.19 1.89
C PHE A 132 3.87 0.70 1.95
N THR A 133 3.59 1.19 3.16
CA THR A 133 2.55 2.18 3.41
C THR A 133 2.98 3.57 2.90
N ASN A 134 2.03 4.49 2.80
CA ASN A 134 2.34 5.84 2.35
C ASN A 134 3.35 6.55 3.28
N ASN A 135 3.25 6.36 4.60
CA ASN A 135 4.23 6.88 5.56
C ASN A 135 5.66 6.40 5.26
N GLN A 136 5.82 5.13 4.90
CA GLN A 136 7.12 4.55 4.57
C GLN A 136 7.67 5.06 3.23
N LYS A 137 6.80 5.26 2.24
CA LYS A 137 7.15 5.85 0.94
C LYS A 137 7.59 7.31 1.10
N ASP A 138 6.84 8.12 1.85
CA ASP A 138 7.19 9.51 2.15
C ASP A 138 8.51 9.60 2.95
N ALA A 139 8.74 8.69 3.89
CA ALA A 139 10.00 8.60 4.62
C ALA A 139 11.17 8.27 3.67
N THR A 140 10.95 7.44 2.65
CA THR A 140 11.95 7.15 1.62
C THR A 140 12.26 8.40 0.77
N LYS A 141 11.24 9.17 0.37
CA LYS A 141 11.43 10.46 -0.32
C LYS A 141 12.21 11.46 0.56
N ARG A 142 11.92 11.55 1.88
CA ARG A 142 12.65 12.38 2.83
C ARG A 142 14.12 11.94 2.97
N ALA A 143 14.39 10.63 3.07
CA ALA A 143 15.74 10.08 3.13
C ALA A 143 16.55 10.44 1.87
N ALA A 144 15.94 10.36 0.69
CA ALA A 144 16.56 10.78 -0.56
C ALA A 144 16.91 12.29 -0.57
N LYS A 145 16.00 13.14 -0.08
CA LYS A 145 16.26 14.56 0.08
C LYS A 145 17.44 14.83 1.03
N LEU A 146 17.52 14.11 2.16
CA LEU A 146 18.66 14.19 3.08
C LEU A 146 19.98 13.73 2.44
N ALA A 147 19.92 12.78 1.50
CA ALA A 147 21.07 12.34 0.73
C ALA A 147 21.52 13.34 -0.34
N GLY A 148 20.70 14.36 -0.63
CA GLY A 148 21.00 15.43 -1.58
C GLY A 148 20.50 15.13 -3.00
N PHE A 149 19.48 14.28 -3.17
CA PHE A 149 18.74 14.18 -4.42
C PHE A 149 17.76 15.34 -4.53
N ASP A 150 17.66 15.93 -5.72
CA ASP A 150 16.72 17.00 -6.03
C ASP A 150 15.35 16.45 -6.40
N TYR A 151 15.32 15.29 -7.06
CA TYR A 151 14.08 14.58 -7.41
C TYR A 151 14.27 13.07 -7.38
N VAL A 152 13.28 12.37 -6.86
CA VAL A 152 13.23 10.91 -6.91
C VAL A 152 11.83 10.43 -7.26
N GLU A 153 11.78 9.43 -8.13
CA GLU A 153 10.59 8.65 -8.41
C GLU A 153 10.65 7.34 -7.62
N LEU A 154 9.50 6.85 -7.17
CA LEU A 154 9.44 5.57 -6.46
C LEU A 154 8.81 4.49 -7.35
N ILE A 155 9.39 3.28 -7.32
CA ILE A 155 8.84 2.10 -7.98
C ILE A 155 8.83 0.92 -7.01
N GLN A 156 7.85 0.04 -7.14
CA GLN A 156 7.81 -1.18 -6.33
C GLN A 156 8.90 -2.18 -6.77
N GLU A 157 9.59 -2.80 -5.81
CA GLU A 157 10.67 -3.79 -6.04
C GLU A 157 10.27 -4.90 -7.02
N PRO A 158 9.09 -5.55 -6.89
CA PRO A 158 8.70 -6.60 -7.84
C PRO A 158 8.43 -6.09 -9.25
N VAL A 159 7.98 -4.85 -9.39
CA VAL A 159 7.80 -4.24 -10.73
C VAL A 159 9.16 -4.00 -11.35
N ALA A 160 10.11 -3.45 -10.61
CA ALA A 160 11.49 -3.25 -11.09
C ALA A 160 12.15 -4.58 -11.48
N ALA A 161 12.05 -5.62 -10.65
CA ALA A 161 12.58 -6.96 -10.98
C ALA A 161 11.97 -7.53 -12.27
N SER A 162 10.65 -7.36 -12.43
CA SER A 162 9.95 -7.80 -13.64
C SER A 162 10.41 -7.07 -14.91
N ILE A 163 10.73 -5.79 -14.80
CA ILE A 163 11.28 -4.99 -15.90
C ILE A 163 12.66 -5.52 -16.33
N ALA A 164 13.53 -5.80 -15.34
CA ALA A 164 14.85 -6.36 -15.62
C ALA A 164 14.77 -7.73 -16.32
N PHE A 165 13.86 -8.59 -15.86
CA PHE A 165 13.61 -9.90 -16.46
C PHE A 165 12.93 -9.81 -17.83
N GLY A 166 11.94 -8.92 -17.98
CA GLY A 166 11.06 -8.84 -19.14
C GLY A 166 11.75 -8.43 -20.43
N LEU A 167 12.86 -7.67 -20.37
CA LEU A 167 13.63 -7.27 -21.55
C LEU A 167 14.22 -8.47 -22.30
N ASP A 168 14.57 -9.54 -21.57
CA ASP A 168 15.15 -10.75 -22.18
C ASP A 168 14.12 -11.86 -22.43
N SER A 169 12.86 -11.69 -21.97
CA SER A 169 11.82 -12.71 -22.04
C SER A 169 11.12 -12.73 -23.41
N LYS A 170 10.92 -13.94 -23.94
CA LYS A 170 10.15 -14.17 -25.19
C LYS A 170 8.64 -14.38 -24.95
N MET A 171 8.17 -14.31 -23.70
CA MET A 171 6.79 -14.61 -23.33
C MET A 171 5.92 -13.37 -23.51
N LYS A 172 4.98 -13.41 -24.45
CA LYS A 172 4.08 -12.29 -24.77
C LYS A 172 2.77 -12.26 -23.94
N ASN A 173 2.29 -13.44 -23.53
CA ASN A 173 1.05 -13.61 -22.77
C ASN A 173 1.30 -14.66 -21.69
N ALA A 174 1.48 -14.22 -20.44
CA ALA A 174 1.82 -15.11 -19.35
C ALA A 174 1.51 -14.44 -17.98
N TYR A 175 1.37 -15.28 -16.95
CA TYR A 175 1.49 -14.84 -15.57
C TYR A 175 2.93 -15.08 -15.10
N TRP A 176 3.51 -14.08 -14.41
CA TRP A 176 4.79 -14.21 -13.74
C TRP A 176 4.57 -14.03 -12.24
N LEU A 177 5.37 -14.71 -11.47
CA LEU A 177 5.41 -14.51 -10.03
C LEU A 177 6.79 -13.99 -9.65
N VAL A 178 6.87 -12.83 -9.02
CA VAL A 178 8.09 -12.33 -8.38
C VAL A 178 8.08 -12.81 -6.94
N PHE A 179 9.13 -13.53 -6.54
CA PHE A 179 9.35 -14.04 -5.21
C PHE A 179 10.56 -13.32 -4.62
N ASP A 180 10.31 -12.28 -3.85
CA ASP A 180 11.35 -11.47 -3.23
C ASP A 180 11.51 -11.84 -1.76
N LEU A 181 12.57 -12.59 -1.45
CA LEU A 181 12.95 -12.90 -0.09
C LEU A 181 14.24 -12.15 0.25
N GLY A 182 14.08 -11.00 0.88
CA GLY A 182 15.15 -10.14 1.31
C GLY A 182 15.79 -10.57 2.63
N GLY A 183 16.62 -9.67 3.20
CA GLY A 183 17.22 -9.92 4.51
C GLY A 183 16.23 -9.86 5.66
N GLY A 184 15.11 -9.15 5.51
CA GLY A 184 14.14 -8.95 6.58
C GLY A 184 12.69 -8.86 6.16
N THR A 185 12.42 -8.87 4.87
CA THR A 185 11.07 -8.80 4.29
C THR A 185 10.90 -9.88 3.26
N PHE A 186 9.66 -10.33 3.10
CA PHE A 186 9.22 -11.20 2.02
C PHE A 186 8.07 -10.53 1.28
N ASP A 187 8.18 -10.44 -0.04
CA ASP A 187 7.15 -9.96 -0.95
C ASP A 187 6.95 -10.96 -2.09
N ALA A 188 5.70 -11.31 -2.38
CA ALA A 188 5.29 -12.06 -3.55
C ALA A 188 4.37 -11.19 -4.39
N ALA A 189 4.66 -11.00 -5.67
CA ALA A 189 3.84 -10.21 -6.57
C ALA A 189 3.45 -11.03 -7.80
N LEU A 190 2.16 -11.07 -8.08
CA LEU A 190 1.60 -11.69 -9.26
C LEU A 190 1.53 -10.66 -10.38
N MET A 191 2.27 -10.91 -11.45
CA MET A 191 2.34 -10.07 -12.64
C MET A 191 1.61 -10.75 -13.79
N ARG A 192 0.88 -9.98 -14.58
CA ARG A 192 0.28 -10.43 -15.84
C ARG A 192 0.93 -9.70 -17.00
N ILE A 193 1.36 -10.44 -17.99
CA ILE A 193 1.77 -9.87 -19.27
C ILE A 193 0.67 -10.22 -20.27
N GLN A 194 0.09 -9.22 -20.89
CA GLN A 194 -0.90 -9.40 -21.94
C GLN A 194 -0.61 -8.41 -23.06
N ASP A 195 -0.38 -8.94 -24.27
CA ASP A 195 -0.01 -8.14 -25.46
C ASP A 195 1.18 -7.21 -25.19
N GLY A 196 2.13 -7.71 -24.39
CA GLY A 196 3.33 -7.00 -23.95
C GLY A 196 3.12 -5.95 -22.84
N VAL A 197 1.89 -5.69 -22.43
CA VAL A 197 1.61 -4.83 -21.25
C VAL A 197 1.85 -5.63 -19.99
N MET A 198 2.82 -5.21 -19.19
CA MET A 198 3.11 -5.79 -17.88
C MET A 198 2.28 -5.08 -16.81
N GLN A 199 1.56 -5.85 -16.02
CA GLN A 199 0.69 -5.33 -14.98
C GLN A 199 0.81 -6.16 -13.71
N ALA A 200 1.01 -5.51 -12.57
CA ALA A 200 0.80 -6.16 -11.28
C ALA A 200 -0.71 -6.40 -11.07
N ILE A 201 -1.06 -7.63 -10.69
CA ILE A 201 -2.46 -8.00 -10.43
C ILE A 201 -2.73 -7.97 -8.94
N ASP A 202 -1.83 -8.58 -8.16
CA ASP A 202 -2.00 -8.72 -6.72
C ASP A 202 -0.67 -8.95 -6.04
N THR A 203 -0.59 -8.63 -4.75
CA THR A 203 0.62 -8.77 -3.95
C THR A 203 0.30 -9.37 -2.58
N ALA A 204 1.22 -10.15 -2.05
CA ALA A 204 1.19 -10.66 -0.68
C ALA A 204 2.58 -10.60 -0.09
N GLY A 205 2.70 -10.44 1.22
CA GLY A 205 4.02 -10.35 1.82
C GLY A 205 4.00 -10.44 3.34
N ASN A 206 5.20 -10.40 3.89
CA ASN A 206 5.43 -10.32 5.33
C ASN A 206 6.67 -9.45 5.57
N ASN A 207 6.48 -8.27 6.13
CA ASN A 207 7.55 -7.29 6.40
C ASN A 207 8.54 -7.74 7.50
N ARG A 208 8.40 -8.98 8.00
CA ARG A 208 9.20 -9.56 9.08
C ARG A 208 9.55 -11.03 8.85
N LEU A 209 9.76 -11.39 7.59
CA LEU A 209 10.20 -12.71 7.17
C LEU A 209 11.36 -12.54 6.21
N GLY A 210 12.55 -13.10 6.54
CA GLY A 210 13.71 -12.94 5.67
C GLY A 210 14.95 -13.68 6.15
N GLY A 211 16.08 -13.34 5.55
CA GLY A 211 17.38 -13.98 5.85
C GLY A 211 17.81 -13.89 7.32
N LYS A 212 17.39 -12.84 8.03
CA LYS A 212 17.70 -12.62 9.45
C LYS A 212 17.02 -13.63 10.38
N ASP A 213 15.84 -14.11 10.00
CA ASP A 213 15.16 -15.17 10.75
C ASP A 213 15.91 -16.48 10.61
N ILE A 214 16.57 -16.71 9.45
CA ILE A 214 17.48 -17.84 9.25
C ILE A 214 18.73 -17.69 10.10
N ASP A 215 19.36 -16.49 10.14
CA ASP A 215 20.53 -16.22 10.96
C ASP A 215 20.23 -16.49 12.44
N ARG A 216 19.08 -16.02 12.93
CA ARG A 216 18.62 -16.29 14.29
C ARG A 216 18.39 -17.78 14.53
N ALA A 217 17.75 -18.47 13.59
CA ALA A 217 17.53 -19.92 13.71
C ALA A 217 18.85 -20.73 13.73
N ILE A 218 19.88 -20.27 13.02
CA ILE A 218 21.23 -20.84 13.07
C ILE A 218 21.81 -20.68 14.49
N VAL A 219 21.77 -19.45 15.02
CA VAL A 219 22.26 -19.20 16.40
C VAL A 219 21.50 -20.05 17.38
N ASP A 220 20.17 -20.00 17.40
CA ASP A 220 19.34 -20.65 18.41
C ASP A 220 19.44 -22.20 18.35
N LYS A 221 19.51 -22.78 17.13
CA LYS A 221 19.39 -24.23 16.95
C LYS A 221 20.69 -24.94 16.60
N LEU A 222 21.71 -24.25 16.10
CA LEU A 222 22.96 -24.86 15.68
C LEU A 222 24.15 -24.40 16.53
N PHE A 223 24.23 -23.11 16.91
CA PHE A 223 25.31 -22.59 17.71
C PHE A 223 25.07 -22.77 19.21
N MET A 224 23.85 -22.52 19.71
CA MET A 224 23.55 -22.69 21.12
C MET A 224 23.84 -24.10 21.67
N PRO A 225 23.51 -25.22 20.96
CA PRO A 225 23.92 -26.57 21.38
C PRO A 225 25.43 -26.76 21.44
N TYR A 226 26.19 -26.10 20.55
CA TYR A 226 27.67 -26.13 20.63
C TYR A 226 28.14 -25.45 21.93
N PHE A 227 27.66 -24.21 22.19
CA PHE A 227 28.11 -23.48 23.40
C PHE A 227 27.69 -24.14 24.68
N THR A 228 26.45 -24.64 24.79
CA THR A 228 26.01 -25.38 26.00
C THR A 228 26.73 -26.74 26.21
N GLY A 229 27.30 -27.29 25.14
CA GLY A 229 28.06 -28.54 25.20
C GLY A 229 29.55 -28.36 25.55
N HIS A 230 30.12 -27.16 25.34
CA HIS A 230 31.55 -26.89 25.50
C HIS A 230 31.84 -25.89 26.62
N PHE A 231 30.91 -25.05 27.02
CA PHE A 231 31.08 -23.95 27.96
C PHE A 231 29.97 -23.94 29.01
N THR A 232 30.27 -23.39 30.19
CA THR A 232 29.29 -23.17 31.26
C THR A 232 28.70 -21.77 31.06
N ILE A 233 27.49 -21.67 30.49
CA ILE A 233 26.86 -20.39 30.09
C ILE A 233 25.49 -20.15 30.74
N ASP A 234 25.11 -20.83 31.79
CA ASP A 234 23.80 -20.75 32.44
C ASP A 234 23.44 -19.33 32.93
N ASN A 235 24.42 -18.64 33.57
CA ASN A 235 24.23 -17.26 34.02
C ASN A 235 24.18 -16.26 32.86
N ILE A 236 24.98 -16.50 31.82
CA ILE A 236 24.98 -15.72 30.58
C ILE A 236 23.57 -15.80 29.97
N LEU A 237 23.03 -17.01 29.79
CA LEU A 237 21.72 -17.22 29.21
C LEU A 237 20.61 -16.63 30.07
N LYS A 238 20.74 -16.61 31.36
CA LYS A 238 19.75 -16.01 32.28
C LYS A 238 19.77 -14.48 32.26
N ASN A 239 20.94 -13.86 32.18
CA ASN A 239 21.10 -12.43 32.44
C ASN A 239 21.45 -11.62 31.16
N ASN A 240 22.00 -12.23 30.11
CA ASN A 240 22.54 -11.55 28.93
C ASN A 240 22.37 -12.36 27.63
N SER A 241 21.32 -13.16 27.54
CA SER A 241 21.07 -14.08 26.42
C SER A 241 21.00 -13.34 25.09
N ALA A 242 20.33 -12.17 25.04
CA ALA A 242 20.15 -11.41 23.81
C ALA A 242 21.50 -10.96 23.25
N ALA A 243 22.34 -10.31 24.05
CA ALA A 243 23.65 -9.85 23.59
C ALA A 243 24.60 -11.02 23.21
N PHE A 244 24.50 -12.15 23.94
CA PHE A 244 25.23 -13.37 23.58
C PHE A 244 24.79 -13.88 22.19
N CYS A 245 23.51 -14.00 21.94
CA CYS A 245 23.00 -14.41 20.63
C CYS A 245 23.37 -13.43 19.53
N ASP A 246 23.29 -12.11 19.79
CA ASP A 246 23.62 -11.08 18.81
C ASP A 246 25.08 -11.13 18.39
N MET A 247 25.98 -11.43 19.31
CA MET A 247 27.42 -11.57 19.04
C MET A 247 27.72 -12.64 17.96
N TRP A 248 26.89 -13.68 17.86
CA TRP A 248 27.08 -14.78 16.91
C TRP A 248 26.31 -14.63 15.61
N LYS A 249 25.45 -13.60 15.47
CA LYS A 249 24.65 -13.37 14.25
C LYS A 249 25.51 -13.16 12.99
N ALA A 250 26.62 -12.45 13.12
CA ALA A 250 27.50 -12.21 11.98
C ALA A 250 28.11 -13.52 11.44
N LYS A 251 28.55 -14.42 12.34
CA LYS A 251 29.06 -15.74 11.96
C LYS A 251 27.95 -16.65 11.40
N ALA A 252 26.73 -16.51 11.91
CA ALA A 252 25.57 -17.24 11.37
C ALA A 252 25.23 -16.79 9.94
N GLU A 253 25.24 -15.50 9.67
CA GLU A 253 25.02 -14.96 8.34
C GLU A 253 26.11 -15.38 7.36
N GLU A 254 27.37 -15.34 7.79
CA GLU A 254 28.52 -15.83 7.01
C GLU A 254 28.34 -17.30 6.63
N ALA A 255 28.02 -18.16 7.62
CA ALA A 255 27.77 -19.58 7.39
C ALA A 255 26.59 -19.82 6.43
N LYS A 256 25.49 -19.09 6.59
CA LYS A 256 24.33 -19.14 5.69
C LYS A 256 24.72 -18.82 4.24
N ILE A 257 25.51 -17.76 4.05
CA ILE A 257 25.96 -17.34 2.71
C ILE A 257 26.86 -18.41 2.11
N GLN A 258 27.86 -18.88 2.83
CA GLN A 258 28.82 -19.89 2.33
C GLN A 258 28.13 -21.21 1.99
N LEU A 259 27.26 -21.71 2.87
CA LEU A 259 26.52 -22.95 2.68
C LEU A 259 25.47 -22.89 1.56
N SER A 260 25.18 -21.71 1.04
CA SER A 260 24.39 -21.59 -0.20
C SER A 260 25.18 -22.05 -1.45
N PHE A 261 26.52 -22.05 -1.38
CA PHE A 261 27.40 -22.38 -2.49
C PHE A 261 28.23 -23.63 -2.27
N VAL A 262 28.54 -24.01 -1.00
CA VAL A 262 29.31 -25.20 -0.64
C VAL A 262 28.51 -26.13 0.27
N ASP A 263 28.87 -27.41 0.34
CA ASP A 263 28.13 -28.41 1.12
C ASP A 263 28.51 -28.43 2.60
N SER A 264 29.70 -27.90 2.94
CA SER A 264 30.15 -27.75 4.33
C SER A 264 30.99 -26.50 4.46
N TYR A 265 30.90 -25.87 5.63
CA TYR A 265 31.64 -24.66 5.98
C TYR A 265 32.13 -24.75 7.43
N GLU A 266 33.43 -24.51 7.65
CA GLU A 266 34.02 -24.44 8.96
C GLU A 266 33.94 -23.03 9.50
N ILE A 267 33.30 -22.88 10.67
CA ILE A 267 33.16 -21.61 11.36
C ILE A 267 34.21 -21.60 12.47
N GLU A 268 35.07 -20.63 12.37
CA GLU A 268 36.13 -20.41 13.35
C GLU A 268 36.06 -18.97 13.88
N THR A 269 36.31 -18.80 15.19
CA THR A 269 36.45 -17.48 15.79
C THR A 269 37.78 -16.83 15.36
N ASP A 270 37.76 -15.53 15.12
CA ASP A 270 38.90 -14.81 14.60
C ASP A 270 40.03 -14.75 15.64
N LEU A 271 41.24 -15.10 15.25
CA LEU A 271 42.42 -15.08 16.12
C LEU A 271 42.72 -13.66 16.58
N GLY A 272 42.75 -13.46 17.90
CA GLY A 272 43.02 -12.16 18.53
C GLY A 272 41.80 -11.31 18.82
N GLU A 273 40.60 -11.75 18.48
CA GLU A 273 39.34 -11.14 18.92
C GLU A 273 38.90 -11.78 20.26
N ASP A 274 38.53 -10.93 21.21
CA ASP A 274 38.15 -11.33 22.57
C ASP A 274 36.60 -11.36 22.65
N TYR A 275 36.03 -12.55 22.46
CA TYR A 275 34.59 -12.81 22.56
C TYR A 275 34.05 -12.85 24.01
N GLY A 276 34.92 -12.61 24.99
CA GLY A 276 34.60 -12.72 26.42
C GLY A 276 34.80 -14.11 26.98
N THR A 277 34.30 -14.32 28.20
CA THR A 277 34.47 -15.59 28.94
C THR A 277 33.12 -16.18 29.30
N ASP A 278 33.10 -17.48 29.51
CA ASP A 278 32.00 -18.21 30.11
C ASP A 278 31.82 -17.93 31.63
N ASP A 279 30.87 -18.55 32.28
CA ASP A 279 30.60 -18.38 33.73
C ASP A 279 31.72 -18.83 34.62
N LEU A 280 32.68 -19.63 34.13
CA LEU A 280 33.85 -20.13 34.86
C LEU A 280 35.14 -19.36 34.50
N GLY A 281 35.08 -18.41 33.54
CA GLY A 281 36.20 -17.60 33.09
C GLY A 281 37.01 -18.23 31.95
N GLU A 282 36.47 -19.23 31.25
CA GLU A 282 37.05 -19.82 30.05
C GLU A 282 36.73 -18.94 28.85
N GLU A 283 37.70 -18.66 27.95
CA GLU A 283 37.52 -17.82 26.76
C GLU A 283 36.55 -18.48 25.81
N LEU A 284 35.52 -17.70 25.39
CA LEU A 284 34.51 -18.15 24.43
C LEU A 284 35.12 -18.20 23.03
N SER A 285 35.05 -19.39 22.43
CA SER A 285 35.52 -19.61 21.06
C SER A 285 34.62 -20.62 20.36
N MET A 286 34.65 -20.59 19.04
CA MET A 286 33.94 -21.54 18.21
C MET A 286 34.87 -22.11 17.15
N CYS A 287 34.85 -23.43 17.03
CA CYS A 287 35.41 -24.14 15.89
C CYS A 287 34.42 -25.28 15.57
N GLN A 288 33.59 -25.05 14.58
CA GLN A 288 32.49 -25.97 14.22
C GLN A 288 32.29 -26.03 12.71
N THR A 289 32.29 -27.25 12.17
CA THR A 289 31.88 -27.50 10.78
C THR A 289 30.36 -27.64 10.71
N LEU A 290 29.73 -26.80 9.96
CA LEU A 290 28.32 -26.94 9.58
C LEU A 290 28.17 -27.51 8.18
N THR A 291 27.14 -28.35 7.99
CA THR A 291 26.77 -28.88 6.68
C THR A 291 25.51 -28.20 6.17
N ARG A 292 25.33 -28.19 4.84
CA ARG A 292 24.12 -27.71 4.19
C ARG A 292 22.86 -28.39 4.75
N ASP A 293 22.87 -29.69 5.00
CA ASP A 293 21.73 -30.42 5.56
C ASP A 293 21.29 -29.87 6.92
N ARG A 294 22.26 -29.47 7.77
CA ARG A 294 21.94 -28.84 9.05
C ARG A 294 21.33 -27.44 8.87
N LEU A 295 21.87 -26.63 7.96
CA LEU A 295 21.29 -25.35 7.58
C LEU A 295 19.87 -25.53 7.04
N ASP A 296 19.68 -26.48 6.13
CA ASP A 296 18.39 -26.77 5.50
C ASP A 296 17.32 -27.15 6.53
N SER A 297 17.70 -27.90 7.56
CA SER A 297 16.79 -28.32 8.64
C SER A 297 16.20 -27.13 9.41
N VAL A 298 16.98 -26.08 9.63
CA VAL A 298 16.54 -24.88 10.36
C VAL A 298 15.92 -23.81 9.46
N SER A 299 16.28 -23.78 8.18
CA SER A 299 15.78 -22.82 7.20
C SER A 299 14.42 -23.25 6.61
N ARG A 300 14.15 -24.54 6.49
CA ARG A 300 12.93 -25.10 5.89
C ARG A 300 11.63 -24.52 6.46
N PRO A 301 11.43 -24.38 7.78
CA PRO A 301 10.19 -23.80 8.31
C PRO A 301 10.00 -22.33 7.93
N ILE A 302 11.10 -21.58 7.74
CA ILE A 302 11.09 -20.16 7.37
C ILE A 302 10.71 -20.04 5.88
N PHE A 303 11.34 -20.84 5.03
CA PHE A 303 11.00 -20.91 3.62
C PHE A 303 9.55 -21.37 3.38
N GLN A 304 9.06 -22.31 4.20
CA GLN A 304 7.68 -22.79 4.10
C GLN A 304 6.66 -21.68 4.35
N GLN A 305 6.92 -20.76 5.30
CA GLN A 305 6.04 -19.61 5.51
C GLN A 305 5.93 -18.72 4.26
N ALA A 306 7.04 -18.42 3.59
CA ALA A 306 7.03 -17.64 2.34
C ALA A 306 6.28 -18.38 1.22
N ILE A 307 6.47 -19.69 1.11
CA ILE A 307 5.77 -20.53 0.13
C ILE A 307 4.26 -20.58 0.42
N ASP A 308 3.85 -20.67 1.67
CA ASP A 308 2.43 -20.72 2.04
C ASP A 308 1.72 -19.38 1.74
N ILE A 309 2.38 -18.24 1.98
CA ILE A 309 1.88 -16.92 1.56
C ILE A 309 1.73 -16.87 0.04
N THR A 310 2.71 -17.40 -0.68
CA THR A 310 2.68 -17.46 -2.16
C THR A 310 1.53 -18.34 -2.68
N LYS A 311 1.27 -19.50 -2.05
CA LYS A 311 0.13 -20.36 -2.42
C LYS A 311 -1.20 -19.62 -2.21
N GLN A 312 -1.38 -18.96 -1.08
CA GLN A 312 -2.57 -18.16 -0.80
C GLN A 312 -2.78 -17.05 -1.85
N LEU A 313 -1.68 -16.39 -2.30
CA LEU A 313 -1.74 -15.41 -3.37
C LEU A 313 -2.26 -16.01 -4.68
N LEU A 314 -1.77 -17.18 -5.06
CA LEU A 314 -2.24 -17.89 -6.27
C LEU A 314 -3.70 -18.35 -6.13
N GLU A 315 -4.06 -18.96 -5.01
CA GLU A 315 -5.40 -19.47 -4.73
C GLU A 315 -6.48 -18.38 -4.79
N ARG A 316 -6.24 -17.21 -4.17
CA ARG A 316 -7.20 -16.10 -4.20
C ARG A 316 -7.37 -15.47 -5.59
N ASN A 317 -6.38 -15.67 -6.48
CA ASN A 317 -6.46 -15.27 -7.88
C ASN A 317 -6.93 -16.39 -8.82
N ASN A 318 -7.39 -17.54 -8.27
CA ASN A 318 -7.82 -18.72 -9.01
C ASN A 318 -6.75 -19.26 -9.99
N LEU A 319 -5.46 -19.14 -9.64
CA LEU A 319 -4.32 -19.60 -10.44
C LEU A 319 -3.64 -20.82 -9.79
N LYS A 320 -3.06 -21.64 -10.64
CA LYS A 320 -2.19 -22.75 -10.24
C LYS A 320 -0.76 -22.46 -10.67
N GLY A 321 0.20 -23.13 -10.07
CA GLY A 321 1.61 -23.00 -10.46
C GLY A 321 1.89 -23.34 -11.92
N THR A 322 1.06 -24.18 -12.56
CA THR A 322 1.14 -24.49 -14.00
C THR A 322 0.76 -23.33 -14.90
N ASP A 323 0.05 -22.33 -14.38
CA ASP A 323 -0.39 -21.16 -15.14
C ASP A 323 0.71 -20.09 -15.17
N LEU A 324 1.77 -20.29 -14.35
CA LEU A 324 2.91 -19.39 -14.29
C LEU A 324 3.90 -19.69 -15.42
N GLY A 325 4.15 -18.71 -16.26
CA GLY A 325 5.20 -18.75 -17.28
C GLY A 325 6.62 -18.67 -16.68
N ALA A 326 6.78 -17.88 -15.59
CA ALA A 326 8.04 -17.77 -14.86
C ALA A 326 7.80 -17.43 -13.38
N LEU A 327 8.72 -17.91 -12.52
CA LEU A 327 8.89 -17.47 -11.15
C LEU A 327 10.26 -16.81 -11.05
N ILE A 328 10.27 -15.48 -10.83
CA ILE A 328 11.46 -14.63 -10.78
C ILE A 328 11.93 -14.54 -9.34
N LEU A 329 13.20 -14.82 -9.10
CA LEU A 329 13.80 -14.80 -7.78
C LEU A 329 14.49 -13.46 -7.50
N VAL A 330 14.20 -12.87 -6.32
CA VAL A 330 14.81 -11.63 -5.84
C VAL A 330 15.28 -11.83 -4.39
N GLY A 331 16.39 -11.18 -4.04
CA GLY A 331 16.97 -11.21 -2.69
C GLY A 331 17.96 -12.37 -2.45
N GLY A 332 18.94 -12.10 -1.58
CA GLY A 332 20.06 -13.01 -1.29
C GLY A 332 19.66 -14.42 -0.83
N PRO A 333 18.68 -14.61 0.08
CA PRO A 333 18.23 -15.93 0.51
C PRO A 333 17.72 -16.85 -0.60
N THR A 334 17.34 -16.30 -1.76
CA THR A 334 16.88 -17.08 -2.92
C THR A 334 18.01 -17.83 -3.64
N HIS A 335 19.27 -17.59 -3.25
CA HIS A 335 20.39 -18.43 -3.66
C HIS A 335 20.39 -19.81 -2.99
N ALA A 336 19.68 -19.99 -1.87
CA ALA A 336 19.62 -21.26 -1.15
C ALA A 336 19.08 -22.41 -2.04
N PRO A 337 19.84 -23.51 -2.25
CA PRO A 337 19.38 -24.62 -3.09
C PRO A 337 18.09 -25.25 -2.59
N LEU A 338 17.91 -25.37 -1.26
CA LEU A 338 16.68 -25.87 -0.64
C LEU A 338 15.46 -25.05 -1.05
N LEU A 339 15.52 -23.71 -0.98
CA LEU A 339 14.40 -22.86 -1.35
C LEU A 339 14.03 -23.06 -2.82
N ARG A 340 15.02 -23.07 -3.71
CA ARG A 340 14.80 -23.28 -5.16
C ARG A 340 14.17 -24.66 -5.43
N GLN A 341 14.56 -25.69 -4.69
CA GLN A 341 13.95 -27.02 -4.77
C GLN A 341 12.48 -26.94 -4.30
N MET A 342 12.22 -26.39 -3.12
CA MET A 342 10.87 -26.28 -2.56
C MET A 342 9.92 -25.48 -3.48
N LEU A 343 10.41 -24.41 -4.10
CA LEU A 343 9.62 -23.61 -5.06
C LEU A 343 9.26 -24.45 -6.31
N ARG A 344 10.21 -25.24 -6.84
CA ARG A 344 9.95 -26.13 -8.00
C ARG A 344 8.93 -27.22 -7.65
N GLU A 345 9.02 -27.77 -6.47
CA GLU A 345 8.14 -28.88 -6.02
C GLU A 345 6.73 -28.37 -5.63
N GLN A 346 6.64 -27.22 -5.00
CA GLN A 346 5.42 -26.78 -4.35
C GLN A 346 4.68 -25.66 -5.06
N ILE A 347 5.35 -24.87 -5.91
CA ILE A 347 4.75 -23.73 -6.64
C ILE A 347 4.78 -24.04 -8.14
N THR A 348 5.94 -23.97 -8.81
CA THR A 348 6.06 -24.18 -10.25
C THR A 348 7.45 -24.68 -10.64
N PRO A 349 7.58 -25.58 -11.64
CA PRO A 349 8.88 -25.95 -12.17
C PRO A 349 9.59 -24.78 -12.89
N ASN A 350 8.86 -23.75 -13.31
CA ASN A 350 9.35 -22.62 -14.11
C ASN A 350 10.08 -21.56 -13.25
N VAL A 351 10.98 -22.01 -12.37
CA VAL A 351 11.81 -21.10 -11.54
C VAL A 351 12.94 -20.55 -12.40
N ASP A 352 12.91 -19.25 -12.66
CA ASP A 352 13.93 -18.56 -13.45
C ASP A 352 15.13 -18.13 -12.61
N THR A 353 16.32 -18.25 -13.18
CA THR A 353 17.59 -17.86 -12.57
C THR A 353 18.49 -17.08 -13.53
N SER A 354 17.92 -16.52 -14.61
CA SER A 354 18.66 -15.78 -15.64
C SER A 354 19.11 -14.41 -15.17
N VAL A 355 18.37 -13.78 -14.27
CA VAL A 355 18.73 -12.50 -13.66
C VAL A 355 19.37 -12.72 -12.29
N ASP A 356 20.30 -11.84 -11.92
CA ASP A 356 20.93 -11.87 -10.60
C ASP A 356 19.95 -11.34 -9.54
N PRO A 357 19.54 -12.16 -8.56
CA PRO A 357 18.60 -11.76 -7.52
C PRO A 357 19.04 -10.58 -6.66
N MET A 358 20.34 -10.28 -6.61
CA MET A 358 20.90 -9.21 -5.78
C MET A 358 20.90 -7.84 -6.47
N THR A 359 20.79 -7.79 -7.79
CA THR A 359 21.00 -6.56 -8.55
C THR A 359 19.90 -6.26 -9.57
N CYS A 360 19.03 -7.23 -9.88
CA CYS A 360 17.97 -7.07 -10.88
C CYS A 360 17.00 -5.93 -10.55
N VAL A 361 16.73 -5.69 -9.26
CA VAL A 361 15.84 -4.61 -8.80
C VAL A 361 16.43 -3.24 -9.14
N ALA A 362 17.71 -3.00 -8.85
CA ALA A 362 18.38 -1.74 -9.20
C ALA A 362 18.47 -1.56 -10.73
N ALA A 363 18.78 -2.63 -11.46
CA ALA A 363 18.81 -2.63 -12.92
C ALA A 363 17.45 -2.25 -13.53
N GLY A 364 16.37 -2.89 -13.07
CA GLY A 364 15.02 -2.58 -13.51
C GLY A 364 14.58 -1.15 -13.17
N ALA A 365 14.98 -0.65 -12.01
CA ALA A 365 14.72 0.74 -11.62
C ALA A 365 15.40 1.75 -12.56
N SER A 366 16.66 1.51 -13.00
CA SER A 366 17.32 2.40 -13.94
C SER A 366 16.71 2.33 -15.35
N ILE A 367 16.28 1.13 -15.77
CA ILE A 367 15.54 0.95 -17.03
C ILE A 367 14.23 1.75 -16.99
N TYR A 368 13.47 1.63 -15.89
CA TYR A 368 12.25 2.42 -15.69
C TYR A 368 12.52 3.91 -15.73
N GLY A 369 13.59 4.38 -15.05
CA GLY A 369 14.00 5.77 -15.05
C GLY A 369 14.21 6.35 -16.44
N SER A 370 14.76 5.56 -17.36
CA SER A 370 14.99 5.97 -18.75
C SER A 370 13.70 6.33 -19.51
N THR A 371 12.55 5.96 -19.00
CA THR A 371 11.23 6.28 -19.58
C THR A 371 10.62 7.55 -18.96
N ILE A 372 11.17 8.07 -17.85
CA ILE A 372 10.61 9.17 -17.06
C ILE A 372 11.38 10.47 -17.34
N ASP A 373 10.63 11.52 -17.64
CA ASP A 373 11.19 12.86 -17.79
C ASP A 373 11.45 13.50 -16.42
N VAL A 374 12.62 14.12 -16.27
CA VAL A 374 12.93 14.93 -15.10
C VAL A 374 12.05 16.18 -15.12
N PRO A 375 11.34 16.53 -14.02
CA PRO A 375 10.54 17.74 -13.95
C PRO A 375 11.35 19.00 -14.29
N GLU A 376 10.79 19.93 -15.06
CA GLU A 376 11.49 21.13 -15.54
C GLU A 376 12.08 22.01 -14.40
N GLN A 377 11.46 21.96 -13.19
CA GLN A 377 11.92 22.70 -12.02
C GLN A 377 13.24 22.16 -11.43
N VAL A 378 13.57 20.91 -11.75
CA VAL A 378 14.71 20.16 -11.18
C VAL A 378 15.77 19.86 -12.22
N ALA A 379 15.40 19.91 -13.51
CA ALA A 379 16.34 19.66 -14.59
C ALA A 379 17.54 20.64 -14.52
N ASP A 380 18.74 20.08 -14.48
CA ASP A 380 20.00 20.85 -14.38
C ASP A 380 20.23 21.83 -15.54
N THR A 381 19.58 21.57 -16.65
CA THR A 381 19.60 22.41 -17.83
C THR A 381 18.25 23.09 -17.99
N LYS A 382 18.17 24.40 -17.66
CA LYS A 382 17.18 25.24 -18.35
C LYS A 382 17.37 24.99 -19.84
N ARG A 383 16.27 24.70 -20.56
CA ARG A 383 16.32 24.52 -22.03
C ARG A 383 17.21 25.60 -22.63
N ASP A 384 18.21 25.16 -23.37
CA ASP A 384 19.15 26.05 -24.01
C ASP A 384 18.44 26.73 -25.19
N ARG A 385 17.91 27.94 -24.93
CA ARG A 385 17.15 28.69 -25.93
C ARG A 385 17.96 29.02 -27.19
N SER A 386 19.30 28.87 -27.16
CA SER A 386 20.17 29.03 -28.33
C SER A 386 20.08 27.84 -29.30
N LYS A 387 19.38 26.74 -28.92
CA LYS A 387 19.13 25.54 -29.74
C LYS A 387 17.70 25.52 -30.24
N VAL A 388 17.50 24.76 -31.31
CA VAL A 388 16.14 24.44 -31.78
C VAL A 388 15.43 23.57 -30.74
N GLN A 389 14.26 24.02 -30.29
CA GLN A 389 13.47 23.33 -29.28
C GLN A 389 12.42 22.44 -29.95
N LEU A 390 12.45 21.14 -29.62
CA LEU A 390 11.53 20.12 -30.14
C LEU A 390 10.51 19.71 -29.06
N SER A 391 9.28 19.48 -29.49
CA SER A 391 8.27 18.70 -28.78
C SER A 391 8.20 17.32 -29.38
N LEU A 392 8.35 16.29 -28.56
CA LEU A 392 8.31 14.90 -29.01
C LEU A 392 7.21 14.17 -28.24
N THR A 393 6.30 13.53 -28.98
CA THR A 393 5.26 12.68 -28.39
C THR A 393 5.37 11.28 -28.98
N TYR A 394 5.66 10.31 -28.13
CA TYR A 394 5.82 8.90 -28.51
C TYR A 394 5.60 8.02 -27.27
N SER A 395 5.35 6.71 -27.48
CA SER A 395 5.35 5.77 -26.37
C SER A 395 6.80 5.38 -26.04
N PRO A 396 7.26 5.58 -24.78
CA PRO A 396 8.63 5.20 -24.39
C PRO A 396 8.82 3.68 -24.32
N THR A 397 7.74 2.90 -24.50
CA THR A 397 7.75 1.44 -24.53
C THR A 397 6.81 0.96 -25.63
N SER A 398 7.18 -0.08 -26.37
CA SER A 398 6.35 -0.65 -27.44
C SER A 398 6.55 -2.17 -27.58
N VAL A 399 5.51 -2.92 -27.93
CA VAL A 399 5.60 -4.33 -28.34
C VAL A 399 5.70 -4.48 -29.84
N ASP A 400 5.37 -3.43 -30.57
CA ASP A 400 5.43 -3.41 -32.02
C ASP A 400 6.89 -3.36 -32.48
N GLU A 401 7.10 -3.73 -33.74
CA GLU A 401 8.42 -3.65 -34.37
C GLU A 401 8.69 -2.24 -34.94
N GLU A 402 7.74 -1.32 -34.76
CA GLU A 402 7.80 0.08 -35.19
C GLU A 402 7.13 0.98 -34.14
N GLU A 403 7.60 2.23 -34.00
CA GLU A 403 6.97 3.25 -33.18
C GLU A 403 6.84 4.56 -33.95
N TRP A 404 5.72 5.24 -33.76
CA TRP A 404 5.42 6.50 -34.41
C TRP A 404 5.71 7.68 -33.48
N VAL A 405 6.69 8.50 -33.85
CA VAL A 405 7.13 9.66 -33.06
C VAL A 405 6.56 10.92 -33.69
N SER A 406 5.65 11.61 -33.01
CA SER A 406 5.20 12.93 -33.43
C SER A 406 6.22 13.97 -32.99
N VAL A 407 6.64 14.82 -33.91
CA VAL A 407 7.67 15.85 -33.69
C VAL A 407 7.14 17.20 -34.15
N SER A 408 7.27 18.24 -33.31
CA SER A 408 6.97 19.64 -33.65
C SER A 408 7.97 20.62 -33.06
N LEU A 409 8.05 21.81 -33.61
CA LEU A 409 8.90 22.89 -33.09
C LEU A 409 8.19 23.67 -31.99
N LEU A 410 8.96 24.00 -30.93
CA LEU A 410 8.51 24.91 -29.85
C LEU A 410 9.15 26.29 -30.07
N ASN A 411 8.60 27.06 -31.00
CA ASN A 411 9.15 28.35 -31.41
C ASN A 411 9.17 29.40 -30.28
N ASP A 412 8.24 29.33 -29.33
CA ASP A 412 8.16 30.17 -28.12
C ASP A 412 9.28 29.90 -27.10
N LYS A 413 9.92 28.74 -27.19
CA LYS A 413 10.97 28.30 -26.30
C LYS A 413 12.37 28.36 -26.92
N SER A 414 12.51 28.80 -28.18
CA SER A 414 13.78 28.93 -28.91
C SER A 414 14.03 30.37 -29.34
N ASP A 415 15.27 30.85 -29.20
CA ASP A 415 15.71 32.21 -29.66
C ASP A 415 16.43 32.13 -31.01
N THR A 416 16.46 30.94 -31.67
CA THR A 416 17.18 30.75 -32.96
C THR A 416 16.49 31.42 -34.14
N GLY A 417 15.22 31.79 -34.03
CA GLY A 417 14.42 32.33 -35.13
C GLY A 417 14.11 31.32 -36.25
N ILE A 418 14.44 30.04 -36.05
CA ILE A 418 14.21 28.96 -37.02
C ILE A 418 12.74 28.49 -36.89
N THR A 419 11.98 28.56 -37.98
CA THR A 419 10.55 28.20 -38.03
C THR A 419 10.30 26.82 -38.67
N SER A 420 11.31 26.22 -39.30
CA SER A 420 11.25 24.86 -39.86
C SER A 420 12.64 24.24 -39.93
N VAL A 421 12.70 22.92 -39.70
CA VAL A 421 13.91 22.11 -39.80
C VAL A 421 13.64 20.79 -40.47
N GLU A 422 14.64 20.20 -41.14
CA GLU A 422 14.63 18.79 -41.50
C GLU A 422 15.19 17.96 -40.34
N ILE A 423 14.48 16.91 -39.92
CA ILE A 423 14.87 16.02 -38.84
C ILE A 423 15.23 14.65 -39.39
N GLU A 424 16.36 14.14 -38.95
CA GLU A 424 16.87 12.80 -39.18
C GLU A 424 17.10 12.09 -37.84
N MET A 425 16.57 10.87 -37.68
CA MET A 425 16.75 10.08 -36.47
C MET A 425 17.53 8.81 -36.78
N THR A 426 18.68 8.64 -36.11
CA THR A 426 19.59 7.51 -36.32
C THR A 426 19.62 6.63 -35.09
N ARG A 427 19.33 5.32 -35.24
CA ARG A 427 19.43 4.39 -34.12
C ARG A 427 20.89 4.21 -33.71
N ALA A 428 21.19 4.19 -32.44
CA ALA A 428 22.56 4.20 -31.89
C ALA A 428 23.44 3.01 -32.34
N ASP A 429 22.82 1.91 -32.79
CA ASP A 429 23.54 0.78 -33.41
C ASP A 429 23.98 1.05 -34.85
N GLY A 430 23.60 2.17 -35.44
CA GLY A 430 23.93 2.58 -36.80
C GLY A 430 23.21 1.81 -37.90
N ILE A 431 22.31 0.86 -37.55
CA ILE A 431 21.65 0.00 -38.55
C ILE A 431 20.50 0.72 -39.26
N TYR A 432 19.90 1.72 -38.61
CA TYR A 432 18.78 2.47 -39.18
C TYR A 432 18.98 3.98 -39.03
N THR A 433 18.63 4.69 -40.08
CA THR A 433 18.50 6.15 -40.12
C THR A 433 17.21 6.49 -40.84
N SER A 434 16.38 7.34 -40.26
CA SER A 434 15.13 7.79 -40.88
C SER A 434 15.40 8.65 -42.12
N PRO A 435 14.45 8.72 -43.06
CA PRO A 435 14.45 9.79 -44.04
C PRO A 435 14.39 11.16 -43.32
N ARG A 436 14.99 12.18 -43.95
CA ARG A 436 14.84 13.55 -43.48
C ARG A 436 13.40 14.01 -43.65
N THR A 437 12.79 14.43 -42.57
CA THR A 437 11.41 14.88 -42.53
C THR A 437 11.35 16.37 -42.16
N LEU A 438 10.64 17.18 -42.99
CA LEU A 438 10.48 18.60 -42.73
C LEU A 438 9.46 18.83 -41.62
N VAL A 439 9.87 19.47 -40.53
CA VAL A 439 9.06 19.72 -39.33
C VAL A 439 8.97 21.23 -39.04
N ASN A 440 7.80 21.68 -38.67
CA ASN A 440 7.50 23.03 -38.21
C ASN A 440 6.66 23.00 -36.93
N ASP A 441 6.00 24.07 -36.55
CA ASP A 441 5.13 24.16 -35.39
C ASP A 441 3.83 23.31 -35.50
N ALA A 442 3.37 23.01 -36.71
CA ALA A 442 2.25 22.09 -36.92
C ALA A 442 2.65 20.61 -36.69
N GLY A 443 3.95 20.32 -36.76
CA GLY A 443 4.49 18.99 -36.53
C GLY A 443 4.39 18.04 -37.71
N ASP A 444 5.07 16.90 -37.58
CA ASP A 444 4.99 15.76 -38.48
C ASP A 444 5.27 14.47 -37.68
N VAL A 445 5.12 13.30 -38.32
CA VAL A 445 5.26 11.99 -37.68
C VAL A 445 6.32 11.17 -38.37
N ILE A 446 7.26 10.62 -37.58
CA ILE A 446 8.37 9.79 -38.05
C ILE A 446 8.17 8.36 -37.53
N CYS A 447 8.15 7.39 -38.43
CA CYS A 447 8.11 5.96 -38.08
C CYS A 447 9.53 5.44 -37.83
N LEU A 448 9.75 4.80 -36.69
CA LEU A 448 11.04 4.29 -36.26
C LEU A 448 10.97 2.77 -36.05
N PRO A 449 11.68 1.96 -36.83
CA PRO A 449 11.76 0.51 -36.63
C PRO A 449 12.58 0.18 -35.39
N LEU A 450 12.05 -0.69 -34.55
CA LEU A 450 12.62 -1.08 -33.27
C LEU A 450 13.34 -2.43 -33.36
N ALA A 451 14.53 -2.50 -32.81
CA ALA A 451 15.23 -3.76 -32.56
C ALA A 451 14.55 -4.47 -31.38
N LYS A 452 14.21 -5.76 -31.63
CA LYS A 452 13.39 -6.57 -30.73
C LYS A 452 14.09 -6.89 -29.40
N GLY A 453 13.33 -6.75 -28.30
CA GLY A 453 13.78 -7.10 -26.94
C GLY A 453 14.90 -6.19 -26.43
N LYS A 454 14.97 -4.95 -26.89
CA LYS A 454 16.04 -4.02 -26.53
C LYS A 454 15.49 -2.60 -26.33
N ALA A 455 16.26 -1.81 -25.59
CA ALA A 455 16.10 -0.36 -25.63
C ALA A 455 16.71 0.14 -26.96
N ASN A 456 15.89 0.89 -27.70
CA ASN A 456 16.24 1.52 -28.97
C ASN A 456 16.50 3.00 -28.71
N ILE A 457 17.75 3.42 -28.79
CA ILE A 457 18.14 4.82 -28.64
C ILE A 457 18.25 5.42 -30.04
N PHE A 458 17.63 6.58 -30.25
CA PHE A 458 17.71 7.31 -31.50
C PHE A 458 18.30 8.69 -31.27
N ASP A 459 19.44 8.97 -31.90
CA ASP A 459 20.05 10.28 -31.98
C ASP A 459 19.30 11.15 -32.98
N ILE A 460 18.93 12.37 -32.57
CA ILE A 460 18.18 13.33 -33.39
C ILE A 460 19.15 14.35 -33.93
N ARG A 461 19.15 14.54 -35.23
CA ARG A 461 19.86 15.58 -35.93
C ARG A 461 18.91 16.50 -36.64
N CYS A 462 19.12 17.79 -36.49
CA CYS A 462 18.32 18.83 -37.17
C CYS A 462 19.18 19.53 -38.22
N PHE A 463 18.57 19.85 -39.33
CA PHE A 463 19.20 20.61 -40.41
C PHE A 463 18.24 21.74 -40.81
N THR A 464 18.78 22.90 -41.16
CA THR A 464 18.02 23.94 -41.85
C THR A 464 17.62 23.50 -43.26
N PRO A 465 16.62 24.10 -43.90
CA PRO A 465 16.20 23.74 -45.26
C PRO A 465 17.28 23.85 -46.34
N ASP A 466 18.38 24.58 -46.07
CA ASP A 466 19.55 24.64 -46.91
C ASP A 466 20.55 23.52 -46.64
N GLY A 467 20.26 22.61 -45.69
CA GLY A 467 21.06 21.45 -45.36
C GLY A 467 22.15 21.68 -44.30
N SER A 468 22.22 22.88 -43.71
CA SER A 468 23.19 23.18 -42.62
C SER A 468 22.76 22.53 -41.31
N PRO A 469 23.66 21.83 -40.56
CA PRO A 469 23.34 21.23 -39.28
C PRO A 469 23.07 22.29 -38.23
N VAL A 470 22.04 22.08 -37.39
CA VAL A 470 21.71 22.95 -36.28
C VAL A 470 21.50 22.10 -35.01
N ASP A 471 21.94 22.60 -33.89
CA ASP A 471 21.75 21.92 -32.59
C ASP A 471 20.29 21.95 -32.18
N CYS A 472 19.79 20.85 -31.65
CA CYS A 472 18.43 20.72 -31.15
C CYS A 472 18.38 20.15 -29.71
N GLU A 473 17.22 20.36 -29.08
CA GLU A 473 16.94 19.83 -27.76
C GLU A 473 15.44 19.39 -27.68
N PRO A 474 15.17 18.12 -27.32
CA PRO A 474 16.12 17.03 -27.04
C PRO A 474 16.83 16.55 -28.33
N ASN A 475 18.05 16.03 -28.15
CA ASN A 475 18.84 15.48 -29.25
C ASN A 475 18.84 13.95 -29.27
N GLN A 476 18.09 13.29 -28.38
CA GLN A 476 18.01 11.84 -28.28
C GLN A 476 16.69 11.41 -27.68
N ILE A 477 16.16 10.24 -28.11
CA ILE A 477 15.05 9.55 -27.48
C ILE A 477 15.39 8.08 -27.24
N SER A 478 14.68 7.45 -26.27
CA SER A 478 14.80 6.04 -25.98
C SER A 478 13.42 5.38 -26.01
N ILE A 479 13.33 4.24 -26.74
CA ILE A 479 12.10 3.43 -26.83
C ILE A 479 12.47 1.99 -26.50
N ILE A 480 11.86 1.42 -25.47
CA ILE A 480 12.07 0.03 -25.06
C ILE A 480 11.11 -0.87 -25.81
N GLN A 481 11.64 -1.74 -26.69
CA GLN A 481 10.84 -2.72 -27.39
C GLN A 481 10.78 -4.05 -26.63
N GLY A 482 9.60 -4.64 -26.55
CA GLY A 482 9.31 -5.88 -25.84
C GLY A 482 8.38 -5.72 -24.65
N ILE A 483 8.19 -4.49 -24.19
CA ILE A 483 7.24 -4.12 -23.16
C ILE A 483 6.36 -2.99 -23.70
N SER A 484 5.04 -3.18 -23.73
CA SER A 484 4.09 -2.13 -24.08
C SER A 484 3.46 -1.60 -22.82
N GLY A 485 3.92 -0.44 -22.40
CA GLY A 485 3.49 0.15 -21.15
C GLY A 485 4.10 -0.59 -19.93
N LEU A 486 4.85 0.11 -19.16
CA LEU A 486 5.17 -0.30 -17.79
C LEU A 486 3.87 -0.19 -17.05
N GLY A 487 3.24 -1.34 -16.80
CA GLY A 487 1.90 -1.44 -16.29
C GLY A 487 1.74 -0.65 -15.02
N ASP A 488 0.57 -0.07 -14.89
CA ASP A 488 0.18 0.66 -13.71
C ASP A 488 0.45 -0.18 -12.46
N SER A 489 1.13 0.38 -11.49
CA SER A 489 1.23 -0.20 -10.15
C SER A 489 -0.17 -0.39 -9.59
N VAL A 490 -0.34 -1.34 -8.68
CA VAL A 490 -1.61 -1.50 -7.97
C VAL A 490 -1.45 -1.06 -6.52
N LEU A 491 -2.55 -0.61 -5.91
CA LEU A 491 -2.58 -0.34 -4.48
C LEU A 491 -2.40 -1.64 -3.69
N PRO A 492 -1.36 -1.75 -2.86
CA PRO A 492 -1.16 -2.94 -2.03
C PRO A 492 -2.14 -3.01 -0.85
N LEU A 493 -2.63 -1.87 -0.41
CA LEU A 493 -3.53 -1.68 0.72
C LEU A 493 -4.68 -0.77 0.30
N ALA A 494 -5.90 -1.06 0.78
CA ALA A 494 -7.03 -0.15 0.61
C ALA A 494 -6.82 1.15 1.39
N ILE A 495 -7.22 2.29 0.81
CA ILE A 495 -7.19 3.61 1.44
C ILE A 495 -8.61 4.04 1.77
N GLY A 496 -8.80 4.63 2.95
CA GLY A 496 -10.07 5.16 3.40
C GLY A 496 -9.91 6.09 4.60
N ILE A 497 -11.03 6.48 5.19
CA ILE A 497 -11.06 7.42 6.31
C ILE A 497 -11.67 6.77 7.58
N GLY A 498 -11.37 7.35 8.74
CA GLY A 498 -12.07 7.03 9.99
C GLY A 498 -13.40 7.78 10.07
N VAL A 499 -14.48 7.05 10.36
CA VAL A 499 -15.81 7.62 10.60
C VAL A 499 -16.40 7.06 11.89
N ILE A 500 -17.14 7.88 12.63
CA ILE A 500 -17.84 7.44 13.83
C ILE A 500 -19.18 6.80 13.41
N ASN A 501 -19.39 5.54 13.77
CA ASN A 501 -20.63 4.83 13.52
C ASN A 501 -21.73 5.19 14.55
N GLU A 502 -22.93 4.64 14.39
CA GLU A 502 -24.08 4.89 15.30
C GLU A 502 -23.83 4.43 16.75
N GLU A 503 -22.88 3.51 16.95
CA GLU A 503 -22.48 3.01 18.28
C GLU A 503 -21.40 3.89 18.95
N GLY A 504 -20.95 4.96 18.27
CA GLY A 504 -19.88 5.84 18.74
C GLY A 504 -18.48 5.26 18.57
N VAL A 505 -18.31 4.20 17.76
CA VAL A 505 -17.03 3.56 17.48
C VAL A 505 -16.48 4.11 16.18
N GLU A 506 -15.17 4.42 16.15
CA GLU A 506 -14.50 4.83 14.93
C GLU A 506 -14.17 3.60 14.07
N VAL A 507 -14.74 3.57 12.85
CA VAL A 507 -14.60 2.48 11.89
C VAL A 507 -13.99 2.98 10.57
N PHE A 508 -13.38 2.08 9.83
CA PHE A 508 -12.79 2.37 8.53
C PHE A 508 -13.89 2.45 7.46
N GLU A 509 -13.89 3.55 6.74
CA GLU A 509 -14.74 3.74 5.56
C GLU A 509 -13.87 3.77 4.32
N PRO A 510 -13.98 2.77 3.43
CA PRO A 510 -13.14 2.70 2.22
C PRO A 510 -13.47 3.85 1.25
N ALA A 511 -12.44 4.37 0.60
CA ALA A 511 -12.63 5.30 -0.51
C ALA A 511 -12.88 4.49 -1.79
N HIS A 512 -14.09 4.63 -2.37
CA HIS A 512 -14.46 3.97 -3.62
C HIS A 512 -13.57 4.47 -4.76
N GLY A 513 -12.77 3.57 -5.33
CA GLY A 513 -11.73 3.86 -6.32
C GLY A 513 -10.31 3.71 -5.78
N LEU A 514 -10.13 3.53 -4.45
CA LEU A 514 -8.86 3.26 -3.80
C LEU A 514 -8.87 1.95 -2.99
N GLU A 515 -9.58 0.95 -3.50
CA GLU A 515 -9.57 -0.40 -2.94
C GLU A 515 -8.22 -1.09 -3.20
N LYS A 516 -7.90 -2.13 -2.43
CA LYS A 516 -6.74 -2.99 -2.67
C LYS A 516 -6.75 -3.54 -4.10
N SER A 517 -5.58 -3.67 -4.70
CA SER A 517 -5.38 -4.12 -6.09
C SER A 517 -5.94 -3.18 -7.17
N ARG A 518 -6.36 -1.97 -6.79
CA ARG A 518 -6.76 -0.93 -7.75
C ARG A 518 -5.55 -0.42 -8.52
N LYS A 519 -5.68 -0.27 -9.84
CA LYS A 519 -4.65 0.31 -10.70
C LYS A 519 -4.37 1.77 -10.33
N LEU A 520 -3.11 2.15 -10.37
CA LEU A 520 -2.61 3.51 -10.12
C LEU A 520 -2.15 4.18 -11.43
N PRO A 521 -2.27 5.50 -11.58
CA PRO A 521 -2.90 6.41 -10.61
C PRO A 521 -4.42 6.24 -10.56
N SER A 522 -5.03 6.54 -9.41
CA SER A 522 -6.47 6.42 -9.23
C SER A 522 -7.02 7.48 -8.27
N THR A 523 -8.29 7.83 -8.47
CA THR A 523 -9.03 8.71 -7.56
C THR A 523 -10.10 7.91 -6.84
N GLY A 524 -10.18 8.08 -5.53
CA GLY A 524 -11.24 7.51 -4.73
C GLY A 524 -12.07 8.56 -4.03
N THR A 525 -13.30 8.19 -3.71
CA THR A 525 -14.25 9.10 -3.06
C THR A 525 -14.91 8.44 -1.86
N VAL A 526 -15.15 9.25 -0.82
CA VAL A 526 -16.01 8.92 0.31
C VAL A 526 -17.13 9.95 0.37
N MET A 527 -18.36 9.52 0.16
CA MET A 527 -19.50 10.39 -0.03
C MET A 527 -20.43 10.39 1.19
N GLY A 528 -21.16 11.51 1.38
CA GLY A 528 -22.30 11.59 2.27
C GLY A 528 -21.96 11.51 3.77
N LYS A 529 -20.74 11.80 4.19
CA LYS A 529 -20.41 11.89 5.62
C LYS A 529 -20.95 13.16 6.23
N LYS A 530 -21.28 13.15 7.55
CA LYS A 530 -21.95 14.26 8.20
C LYS A 530 -21.09 14.87 9.30
N THR A 531 -21.18 16.19 9.45
CA THR A 531 -20.57 16.87 10.60
C THR A 531 -21.25 16.45 11.91
N LEU A 532 -20.45 16.25 12.97
CA LEU A 532 -20.94 15.85 14.30
C LEU A 532 -21.27 17.05 15.19
N ARG A 533 -21.05 18.26 14.72
CA ARG A 533 -21.32 19.53 15.44
C ARG A 533 -21.33 20.69 14.45
N ASP A 534 -21.81 21.82 14.91
CA ASP A 534 -21.69 23.09 14.17
C ASP A 534 -20.22 23.51 14.02
N ILE A 535 -19.83 23.97 12.83
CA ILE A 535 -18.53 24.59 12.57
C ILE A 535 -18.78 26.06 12.24
N ARG A 536 -18.47 26.94 13.21
CA ARG A 536 -18.76 28.37 13.11
C ARG A 536 -17.74 29.06 12.22
N ALA A 537 -18.22 29.81 11.23
CA ALA A 537 -17.34 30.57 10.34
C ALA A 537 -16.46 31.56 11.13
N GLY A 538 -15.17 31.66 10.76
CA GLY A 538 -14.19 32.54 11.40
C GLY A 538 -13.72 32.09 12.78
N VAL A 539 -13.96 30.81 13.15
CA VAL A 539 -13.51 30.24 14.43
C VAL A 539 -12.50 29.11 14.14
N ASP A 540 -11.24 29.37 14.37
CA ASP A 540 -10.10 28.47 14.11
C ASP A 540 -10.14 27.18 14.93
N THR A 541 -10.72 27.26 16.17
CA THR A 541 -10.86 26.10 17.07
C THR A 541 -11.98 25.13 16.68
N ASP A 542 -12.92 25.58 15.85
CA ASP A 542 -13.97 24.71 15.29
C ASP A 542 -13.43 23.94 14.10
N THR A 543 -12.79 22.82 14.35
CA THR A 543 -12.09 22.02 13.33
C THR A 543 -12.82 20.73 12.99
N VAL A 544 -12.82 20.34 11.72
CA VAL A 544 -13.12 19.00 11.22
C VAL A 544 -11.80 18.32 10.92
N ARG A 545 -11.53 17.20 11.59
CA ARG A 545 -10.35 16.38 11.32
C ARG A 545 -10.77 15.14 10.53
N ILE A 546 -10.03 14.85 9.47
CA ILE A 546 -10.18 13.67 8.64
C ILE A 546 -8.89 12.88 8.76
N SER A 547 -8.96 11.71 9.39
CA SER A 547 -7.82 10.78 9.51
C SER A 547 -7.92 9.75 8.40
N ILE A 548 -6.84 9.60 7.63
CA ILE A 548 -6.74 8.67 6.51
C ILE A 548 -5.96 7.45 6.96
N TYR A 549 -6.50 6.28 6.64
CA TYR A 549 -5.97 4.97 7.04
C TYR A 549 -5.70 4.09 5.82
N GLN A 550 -4.78 3.14 6.01
CA GLN A 550 -4.55 2.02 5.10
C GLN A 550 -4.80 0.70 5.80
N VAL A 551 -5.31 -0.28 5.04
CA VAL A 551 -5.58 -1.62 5.55
C VAL A 551 -5.48 -2.66 4.43
N ASP A 552 -5.02 -3.87 4.76
CA ASP A 552 -4.80 -4.94 3.78
C ASP A 552 -6.13 -5.47 3.21
N GLU A 553 -7.08 -5.81 4.09
CA GLU A 553 -8.44 -6.18 3.72
C GLU A 553 -9.40 -5.38 4.59
N ALA A 554 -10.21 -4.55 3.94
CA ALA A 554 -11.22 -3.74 4.60
C ALA A 554 -12.60 -4.35 4.38
N ASP A 555 -13.30 -4.50 5.50
CA ASP A 555 -14.74 -4.52 5.46
C ASP A 555 -15.25 -3.22 6.12
N ALA A 556 -16.41 -2.71 5.71
CA ALA A 556 -16.95 -1.40 6.10
C ALA A 556 -17.21 -1.21 7.62
N ARG A 557 -16.76 -2.13 8.46
CA ARG A 557 -16.87 -2.10 9.93
C ARG A 557 -15.55 -2.40 10.64
N THR A 558 -14.46 -2.52 9.90
CA THR A 558 -13.15 -2.70 10.50
C THR A 558 -12.87 -1.49 11.39
N ARG A 559 -12.64 -1.74 12.67
CA ARG A 559 -12.29 -0.66 13.60
C ARG A 559 -10.96 -0.03 13.18
N VAL A 560 -10.87 1.30 13.16
CA VAL A 560 -9.64 2.01 12.77
C VAL A 560 -8.42 1.62 13.60
N LEU A 561 -8.65 1.08 14.78
CA LEU A 561 -7.64 0.50 15.65
C LEU A 561 -6.81 -0.59 14.94
N PHE A 562 -7.43 -1.34 14.03
CA PHE A 562 -6.77 -2.40 13.24
C PHE A 562 -6.25 -1.91 11.89
N CYS A 563 -6.40 -0.63 11.60
CA CYS A 563 -5.90 0.02 10.41
C CYS A 563 -4.62 0.81 10.72
N GLU A 564 -3.84 1.10 9.69
CA GLU A 564 -2.65 1.91 9.84
C GLU A 564 -2.95 3.36 9.43
N ARG A 565 -2.86 4.29 10.40
CA ARG A 565 -3.08 5.71 10.16
C ARG A 565 -1.92 6.30 9.37
N GLN A 566 -2.23 6.94 8.26
CA GLN A 566 -1.23 7.48 7.34
C GLN A 566 -1.15 9.01 7.41
N TYR A 567 -2.29 9.67 7.30
CA TYR A 567 -2.37 11.11 7.21
C TYR A 567 -3.46 11.68 8.10
N ASP A 568 -3.25 12.91 8.50
CA ASP A 568 -4.28 13.77 9.08
C ASP A 568 -4.45 15.00 8.22
N ILE A 569 -5.71 15.36 7.97
CA ILE A 569 -6.10 16.57 7.27
C ILE A 569 -7.14 17.26 8.11
N SER A 570 -7.15 18.57 8.13
CA SER A 570 -8.17 19.33 8.83
C SER A 570 -8.51 20.63 8.10
N PHE A 571 -9.76 21.03 8.25
CA PHE A 571 -10.21 22.39 7.96
C PHE A 571 -10.93 22.95 9.19
N SER A 572 -11.02 24.27 9.27
CA SER A 572 -11.60 24.96 10.41
C SER A 572 -12.68 25.95 9.98
N GLY A 573 -13.32 26.60 10.93
CA GLY A 573 -14.26 27.66 10.64
C GLY A 573 -13.67 28.84 9.86
N ASP A 574 -12.34 29.07 9.93
CA ASP A 574 -11.65 30.09 9.13
C ASP A 574 -11.67 29.82 7.64
N ASP A 575 -11.83 28.55 7.25
CA ASP A 575 -11.90 28.12 5.83
C ASP A 575 -13.32 28.27 5.26
N LEU A 576 -14.31 28.58 6.11
CA LEU A 576 -15.72 28.58 5.73
C LEU A 576 -16.27 30.01 5.57
N PRO A 577 -17.03 30.28 4.48
CA PRO A 577 -17.68 31.58 4.26
C PRO A 577 -18.89 31.82 5.19
N SER A 578 -19.48 30.76 5.71
CA SER A 578 -20.58 30.80 6.68
C SER A 578 -20.59 29.55 7.55
N THR A 579 -21.30 29.63 8.71
CA THR A 579 -21.40 28.51 9.65
C THR A 579 -21.98 27.25 8.99
N LEU A 580 -21.30 26.13 9.18
CA LEU A 580 -21.72 24.81 8.70
C LEU A 580 -22.47 24.10 9.84
N PRO A 581 -23.79 23.89 9.73
CA PRO A 581 -24.57 23.21 10.77
C PRO A 581 -24.16 21.76 11.01
N GLU A 582 -24.42 21.27 12.23
CA GLU A 582 -24.37 19.82 12.53
C GLU A 582 -25.23 19.02 11.54
N GLY A 583 -24.75 17.84 11.16
CA GLY A 583 -25.43 16.98 10.18
C GLY A 583 -25.24 17.38 8.71
N SER A 584 -24.46 18.45 8.42
CA SER A 584 -24.15 18.84 7.06
C SER A 584 -23.31 17.80 6.34
N MET A 585 -23.66 17.51 5.08
CA MET A 585 -22.94 16.53 4.25
C MET A 585 -21.56 17.04 3.83
N ILE A 586 -20.60 16.13 3.84
CA ILE A 586 -19.23 16.30 3.36
C ILE A 586 -18.91 15.16 2.42
N ASN A 587 -18.35 15.48 1.25
CA ASN A 587 -17.82 14.53 0.30
C ASN A 587 -16.29 14.71 0.22
N ILE A 588 -15.55 13.62 0.20
CA ILE A 588 -14.09 13.64 0.19
C ILE A 588 -13.61 12.94 -1.07
N SER A 589 -12.72 13.59 -1.82
CA SER A 589 -12.04 13.03 -2.97
C SER A 589 -10.54 12.97 -2.70
N MET A 590 -9.91 11.84 -3.00
CA MET A 590 -8.49 11.60 -2.79
C MET A 590 -7.88 11.01 -4.05
N HIS A 591 -6.77 11.58 -4.53
CA HIS A 591 -6.03 11.06 -5.66
C HIS A 591 -4.74 10.39 -5.18
N ALA A 592 -4.46 9.20 -5.68
CA ALA A 592 -3.22 8.46 -5.45
C ALA A 592 -2.41 8.40 -6.74
N GLU A 593 -1.18 8.88 -6.70
CA GLU A 593 -0.23 8.85 -7.81
C GLU A 593 0.27 7.42 -8.12
N LYS A 594 1.11 7.24 -9.16
CA LYS A 594 1.68 5.94 -9.57
C LYS A 594 2.40 5.20 -8.45
N SER A 595 3.01 5.90 -7.51
CA SER A 595 3.66 5.33 -6.32
C SER A 595 2.64 4.82 -5.30
N GLY A 596 1.37 5.22 -5.39
CA GLY A 596 0.30 4.97 -4.42
C GLY A 596 0.29 5.94 -3.24
N THR A 597 1.14 6.99 -3.25
CA THR A 597 1.04 8.10 -2.29
C THR A 597 -0.08 9.06 -2.68
N LEU A 598 -0.73 9.67 -1.69
CA LEU A 598 -1.75 10.68 -1.94
C LEU A 598 -1.07 12.02 -2.29
N ASP A 599 -1.44 12.59 -3.41
CA ASP A 599 -0.94 13.86 -3.93
C ASP A 599 -2.01 14.94 -4.09
N ASN A 600 -3.29 14.58 -3.94
CA ASN A 600 -4.39 15.54 -3.93
C ASN A 600 -5.52 15.06 -3.02
N VAL A 601 -6.05 15.98 -2.19
CA VAL A 601 -7.23 15.74 -1.36
C VAL A 601 -8.13 16.96 -1.38
N GLN A 602 -9.39 16.73 -1.73
CA GLN A 602 -10.43 17.76 -1.81
C GLN A 602 -11.62 17.39 -0.93
N VAL A 603 -12.21 18.39 -0.31
CA VAL A 603 -13.42 18.26 0.50
C VAL A 603 -14.51 19.16 -0.08
N GLU A 604 -15.55 18.54 -0.61
CA GLU A 604 -16.75 19.22 -1.07
C GLU A 604 -17.76 19.34 0.08
N ILE A 605 -18.30 20.53 0.26
CA ILE A 605 -19.34 20.87 1.25
C ILE A 605 -20.58 21.36 0.48
N PRO A 606 -21.49 20.44 0.08
CA PRO A 606 -22.63 20.81 -0.78
C PRO A 606 -23.53 21.90 -0.19
N TYR A 607 -23.70 21.92 1.13
CA TYR A 607 -24.49 22.94 1.82
C TYR A 607 -24.00 24.37 1.57
N LEU A 608 -22.69 24.57 1.41
CA LEU A 608 -22.07 25.87 1.15
C LEU A 608 -21.72 26.07 -0.33
N ASN A 609 -21.97 25.09 -1.19
CA ASN A 609 -21.47 25.03 -2.56
C ASN A 609 -19.97 25.35 -2.63
N LEU A 610 -19.18 24.74 -1.74
CA LEU A 610 -17.77 25.00 -1.51
C LEU A 610 -16.97 23.72 -1.70
N THR A 611 -15.84 23.84 -2.41
CA THR A 611 -14.81 22.79 -2.46
C THR A 611 -13.52 23.35 -1.89
N LEU A 612 -12.99 22.70 -0.86
CA LEU A 612 -11.70 23.02 -0.24
C LEU A 612 -10.64 22.08 -0.82
N ASP A 613 -9.56 22.65 -1.32
CA ASP A 613 -8.33 21.90 -1.62
C ASP A 613 -7.47 21.85 -0.35
N LEU A 614 -7.28 20.65 0.20
CA LEU A 614 -6.52 20.42 1.42
C LEU A 614 -5.18 19.73 1.16
N THR A 615 -4.73 19.70 -0.08
CA THR A 615 -3.49 19.02 -0.51
C THR A 615 -2.27 19.49 0.30
N ASP A 616 -2.10 20.81 0.46
CA ASP A 616 -1.00 21.38 1.24
C ASP A 616 -1.11 21.13 2.77
N ARG A 617 -2.24 20.60 3.23
CA ARG A 617 -2.51 20.29 4.65
C ARG A 617 -2.38 18.82 4.97
N ILE A 618 -1.89 18.01 4.05
CA ILE A 618 -1.61 16.60 4.28
C ILE A 618 -0.43 16.49 5.25
N VAL A 619 -0.70 16.09 6.48
CA VAL A 619 0.32 15.86 7.50
C VAL A 619 0.51 14.36 7.66
N SER A 620 1.71 13.89 7.30
CA SER A 620 2.10 12.49 7.52
C SER A 620 2.07 12.18 9.01
N SER A 621 1.24 11.22 9.41
CA SER A 621 1.17 10.79 10.80
C SER A 621 2.24 9.74 11.05
N ARG A 622 3.30 10.11 11.79
CA ARG A 622 4.34 9.14 12.18
C ARG A 622 3.74 8.10 13.10
N THR A 623 3.95 6.83 12.80
CA THR A 623 3.49 5.73 13.64
C THR A 623 4.22 5.77 14.98
N GLN A 624 3.47 6.03 16.06
CA GLN A 624 4.03 6.04 17.42
C GLN A 624 4.28 4.61 17.89
N SER A 625 5.36 4.43 18.67
CA SER A 625 5.63 3.14 19.32
C SER A 625 4.51 2.79 20.30
N PRO A 626 3.89 1.61 20.19
CA PRO A 626 2.83 1.22 21.12
C PRO A 626 3.40 1.01 22.53
N SER A 627 2.73 1.59 23.53
CA SER A 627 3.14 1.40 24.93
C SER A 627 2.87 -0.04 25.39
N HIS A 628 3.64 -0.51 26.38
CA HIS A 628 3.41 -1.82 27.01
C HIS A 628 1.96 -1.99 27.48
N GLN A 629 1.42 -0.98 28.14
CA GLN A 629 0.04 -1.00 28.61
C GLN A 629 -0.96 -1.15 27.46
N TYR A 630 -0.76 -0.45 26.38
CA TYR A 630 -1.61 -0.51 25.19
C TYR A 630 -1.60 -1.93 24.57
N ILE A 631 -0.41 -2.51 24.35
CA ILE A 631 -0.29 -3.87 23.78
C ILE A 631 -1.03 -4.90 24.63
N MET A 632 -0.84 -4.84 25.96
CA MET A 632 -1.50 -5.78 26.87
C MET A 632 -3.03 -5.59 26.92
N GLN A 633 -3.52 -4.35 26.81
CA GLN A 633 -4.95 -4.05 26.73
C GLN A 633 -5.57 -4.63 25.45
N GLU A 634 -4.88 -4.49 24.29
CA GLU A 634 -5.35 -5.02 23.02
C GLU A 634 -5.37 -6.56 22.99
N ILE A 635 -4.32 -7.21 23.51
CA ILE A 635 -4.33 -8.67 23.67
C ILE A 635 -5.52 -9.11 24.53
N ALA A 636 -5.80 -8.42 25.64
CA ALA A 636 -6.90 -8.77 26.52
C ALA A 636 -8.27 -8.52 25.86
N ALA A 637 -8.40 -7.47 25.04
CA ALA A 637 -9.62 -7.16 24.31
C ALA A 637 -9.90 -8.25 23.24
N CYS A 638 -8.91 -8.57 22.43
CA CYS A 638 -9.02 -9.64 21.42
C CYS A 638 -9.30 -11.02 22.05
N ARG A 639 -8.74 -11.31 23.24
CA ARG A 639 -9.03 -12.55 23.96
C ARG A 639 -10.50 -12.62 24.40
N ARG A 640 -11.06 -11.53 24.96
CA ARG A 640 -12.48 -11.48 25.33
C ARG A 640 -13.37 -11.72 24.12
N GLN A 641 -13.08 -11.06 23.01
CA GLN A 641 -13.83 -11.26 21.76
C GLN A 641 -13.72 -12.69 21.24
N ALA A 642 -12.54 -13.32 21.31
CA ALA A 642 -12.34 -14.72 20.93
C ALA A 642 -13.11 -15.67 21.86
N ASP A 643 -13.20 -15.36 23.17
CA ASP A 643 -14.02 -16.09 24.14
C ASP A 643 -15.54 -15.98 23.83
N GLU A 644 -16.03 -14.79 23.50
CA GLU A 644 -17.42 -14.52 23.12
C GLU A 644 -17.80 -15.28 21.84
N LEU A 645 -16.88 -15.40 20.89
CA LEU A 645 -17.06 -16.14 19.64
C LEU A 645 -16.80 -17.64 19.78
N GLY A 646 -16.32 -18.13 20.94
CA GLY A 646 -15.95 -19.53 21.15
C GLY A 646 -14.73 -19.99 20.33
N ASP A 647 -13.88 -19.05 19.86
CA ASP A 647 -12.76 -19.34 18.97
C ASP A 647 -11.48 -19.71 19.72
N GLN A 648 -11.34 -21.00 20.02
CA GLN A 648 -10.19 -21.54 20.73
C GLN A 648 -8.88 -21.41 19.94
N GLN A 649 -8.93 -21.43 18.62
CA GLN A 649 -7.73 -21.28 17.77
C GLN A 649 -7.15 -19.89 17.86
N MET A 650 -7.97 -18.85 17.74
CA MET A 650 -7.54 -17.45 17.90
C MET A 650 -7.05 -17.17 19.31
N LYS A 651 -7.68 -17.73 20.32
CA LYS A 651 -7.22 -17.63 21.71
C LYS A 651 -5.83 -18.23 21.92
N ASN A 652 -5.55 -19.39 21.34
CA ASN A 652 -4.22 -20.02 21.39
C ASN A 652 -3.18 -19.16 20.67
N ARG A 653 -3.52 -18.60 19.52
CA ARG A 653 -2.64 -17.68 18.76
C ARG A 653 -2.31 -16.43 19.59
N LEU A 654 -3.29 -15.81 20.25
CA LEU A 654 -3.09 -14.65 21.13
C LEU A 654 -2.22 -14.99 22.35
N ASN A 655 -2.29 -16.23 22.86
CA ASN A 655 -1.41 -16.68 23.96
C ASN A 655 0.06 -16.74 23.52
N VAL A 656 0.32 -17.25 22.32
CA VAL A 656 1.68 -17.32 21.74
C VAL A 656 2.22 -15.91 21.51
N ILE A 657 1.42 -15.01 20.95
CA ILE A 657 1.76 -13.60 20.73
C ILE A 657 2.14 -12.93 22.06
N ALA A 658 1.29 -13.09 23.08
CA ALA A 658 1.53 -12.51 24.41
C ALA A 658 2.83 -13.01 25.04
N GLN A 659 3.10 -14.31 24.94
CA GLN A 659 4.30 -14.92 25.51
C GLN A 659 5.57 -14.43 24.82
N ARG A 660 5.55 -14.32 23.47
CA ARG A 660 6.67 -13.75 22.71
C ARG A 660 6.93 -12.30 23.11
N TYR A 661 5.88 -11.49 23.27
CA TYR A 661 6.01 -10.11 23.72
C TYR A 661 6.61 -10.00 25.11
N LEU A 662 6.14 -10.79 26.07
CA LEU A 662 6.62 -10.74 27.45
C LEU A 662 8.08 -11.18 27.58
N ASN A 663 8.56 -12.05 26.68
CA ASN A 663 9.95 -12.49 26.66
C ASN A 663 10.92 -11.41 26.15
N ASP A 664 10.43 -10.43 25.37
CA ASP A 664 11.26 -9.37 24.76
C ASP A 664 10.49 -8.03 24.74
N LYS A 665 9.92 -7.67 25.88
CA LYS A 665 9.02 -6.49 26.03
C LYS A 665 9.70 -5.14 25.83
N ASP A 666 11.03 -5.09 25.97
CA ASP A 666 11.80 -3.85 25.87
C ASP A 666 12.28 -3.62 24.42
N SER A 667 12.09 -4.60 23.53
CA SER A 667 12.36 -4.47 22.10
C SER A 667 11.21 -3.78 21.38
N ARG A 668 11.48 -2.64 20.77
CA ARG A 668 10.52 -1.92 19.92
C ARG A 668 10.09 -2.76 18.72
N GLU A 669 11.02 -3.48 18.10
CA GLU A 669 10.74 -4.35 16.97
C GLU A 669 9.75 -5.47 17.37
N THR A 670 9.94 -6.06 18.54
CA THR A 670 8.99 -7.04 19.09
C THR A 670 7.63 -6.41 19.37
N ALA A 671 7.58 -5.20 19.93
CA ALA A 671 6.34 -4.48 20.18
C ALA A 671 5.55 -4.19 18.89
N GLU A 672 6.23 -3.70 17.86
CA GLU A 672 5.61 -3.43 16.56
C GLU A 672 5.18 -4.71 15.82
N SER A 673 5.97 -5.81 15.95
CA SER A 673 5.58 -7.13 15.43
C SER A 673 4.30 -7.64 16.06
N VAL A 674 4.26 -7.57 17.36
CA VAL A 674 3.13 -8.06 18.14
C VAL A 674 1.87 -7.25 17.83
N ILE A 675 1.95 -5.91 17.73
CA ILE A 675 0.78 -5.09 17.41
C ILE A 675 0.26 -5.36 15.98
N ALA A 676 1.15 -5.60 15.02
CA ALA A 676 0.73 -5.99 13.67
C ALA A 676 -0.03 -7.33 13.66
N GLU A 677 0.44 -8.31 14.45
CA GLU A 677 -0.24 -9.60 14.57
C GLU A 677 -1.56 -9.49 15.34
N ILE A 678 -1.63 -8.66 16.38
CA ILE A 678 -2.87 -8.38 17.12
C ILE A 678 -3.90 -7.73 16.19
N ARG A 679 -3.48 -6.77 15.36
CA ARG A 679 -4.36 -6.15 14.35
C ARG A 679 -4.94 -7.17 13.38
N ASN A 680 -4.10 -8.12 12.90
CA ASN A 680 -4.58 -9.21 12.03
C ASN A 680 -5.60 -10.11 12.73
N VAL A 681 -5.28 -10.54 13.97
CA VAL A 681 -6.20 -11.38 14.77
C VAL A 681 -7.49 -10.62 15.07
N GLY A 682 -7.41 -9.33 15.42
CA GLY A 682 -8.58 -8.49 15.68
C GLY A 682 -9.49 -8.34 14.46
N ARG A 683 -8.92 -8.13 13.27
CA ARG A 683 -9.69 -8.12 12.01
C ARG A 683 -10.38 -9.45 11.73
N ASP A 684 -9.68 -10.57 11.94
CA ASP A 684 -10.25 -11.90 11.75
C ASP A 684 -11.42 -12.15 12.73
N LEU A 685 -11.31 -11.69 13.97
CA LEU A 685 -12.37 -11.78 14.98
C LEU A 685 -13.56 -10.87 14.62
N ASP A 686 -13.32 -9.62 14.22
CA ASP A 686 -14.37 -8.70 13.76
C ASP A 686 -15.11 -9.28 12.55
N ARG A 687 -14.39 -9.85 11.59
CA ARG A 687 -14.99 -10.52 10.42
C ARG A 687 -15.90 -11.70 10.83
N LYS A 688 -15.46 -12.54 11.76
CA LYS A 688 -16.28 -13.66 12.27
C LYS A 688 -17.51 -13.18 13.02
N GLN A 689 -17.40 -12.10 13.78
CA GLN A 689 -18.53 -11.48 14.46
C GLN A 689 -19.54 -10.90 13.45
N ASN A 690 -19.04 -10.24 12.41
CA ASN A 690 -19.86 -9.65 11.35
C ASN A 690 -20.55 -10.71 10.48
N MET A 691 -19.93 -11.88 10.24
CA MET A 691 -20.61 -12.99 9.53
C MET A 691 -21.87 -13.46 10.27
N GLY A 692 -21.85 -13.56 11.59
CA GLY A 692 -23.05 -13.88 12.38
C GLY A 692 -24.12 -12.78 12.36
N GLU A 693 -23.74 -11.52 12.18
CA GLU A 693 -24.65 -10.40 11.94
C GLU A 693 -25.17 -10.43 10.50
N TRP A 694 -24.31 -10.73 9.54
CA TRP A 694 -24.66 -10.89 8.14
C TRP A 694 -25.86 -11.82 7.94
N ASP A 695 -25.80 -13.02 8.47
CA ASP A 695 -26.88 -14.00 8.34
C ASP A 695 -28.21 -13.48 8.93
N ARG A 696 -28.13 -12.73 10.03
CA ARG A 696 -29.32 -12.10 10.66
C ARG A 696 -29.90 -10.99 9.79
N GLU A 697 -29.06 -10.09 9.28
CA GLU A 697 -29.52 -8.94 8.49
C GLU A 697 -30.02 -9.37 7.11
N VAL A 698 -29.37 -10.35 6.46
CA VAL A 698 -29.86 -10.95 5.22
C VAL A 698 -31.24 -11.60 5.43
N LYS A 699 -31.42 -12.31 6.54
CA LYS A 699 -32.72 -12.92 6.87
C LYS A 699 -33.82 -11.88 7.11
N LYS A 700 -33.48 -10.74 7.77
CA LYS A 700 -34.39 -9.61 7.92
C LYS A 700 -34.75 -8.99 6.57
N LEU A 701 -33.76 -8.75 5.72
CA LEU A 701 -33.95 -8.21 4.37
C LEU A 701 -34.88 -9.10 3.53
N GLN A 702 -34.64 -10.39 3.54
CA GLN A 702 -35.50 -11.37 2.84
C GLN A 702 -36.93 -11.40 3.38
N GLY A 703 -37.09 -11.30 4.72
CA GLY A 703 -38.37 -11.15 5.37
C GLY A 703 -39.13 -9.90 4.93
N MET A 704 -38.42 -8.74 4.94
CA MET A 704 -38.97 -7.45 4.51
C MET A 704 -39.38 -7.46 3.04
N TYR A 705 -38.60 -8.08 2.16
CA TYR A 705 -38.96 -8.22 0.74
C TYR A 705 -40.21 -9.05 0.56
N THR A 706 -40.35 -10.11 1.34
CA THR A 706 -41.55 -10.97 1.31
C THR A 706 -42.81 -10.20 1.75
N GLU A 707 -42.72 -9.40 2.80
CA GLU A 707 -43.76 -8.54 3.32
C GLU A 707 -44.12 -7.46 2.29
N LEU A 708 -43.16 -6.74 1.74
CA LEU A 708 -43.32 -5.74 0.70
C LEU A 708 -44.00 -6.32 -0.54
N CYS A 709 -43.67 -7.54 -0.98
CA CYS A 709 -44.37 -8.22 -2.08
C CYS A 709 -45.83 -8.52 -1.74
N GLY A 710 -46.12 -8.88 -0.49
CA GLY A 710 -47.47 -9.08 -0.01
C GLY A 710 -48.32 -7.80 -0.02
N ASP A 711 -47.74 -6.70 0.46
CA ASP A 711 -48.44 -5.42 0.49
C ASP A 711 -48.54 -4.77 -0.91
N GLN A 712 -47.58 -5.02 -1.79
CA GLN A 712 -47.67 -4.65 -3.20
C GLN A 712 -48.85 -5.33 -3.89
N GLN A 713 -49.12 -6.61 -3.61
CA GLN A 713 -50.28 -7.32 -4.17
C GLN A 713 -51.60 -6.76 -3.68
N LYS A 714 -51.65 -6.27 -2.46
CA LYS A 714 -52.87 -5.72 -1.84
C LYS A 714 -53.12 -4.27 -2.21
N TYR A 715 -52.10 -3.44 -2.24
CA TYR A 715 -52.22 -1.99 -2.25
C TYR A 715 -51.46 -1.32 -3.38
N GLY A 716 -50.62 -2.06 -4.12
CA GLY A 716 -49.72 -1.53 -5.13
C GLY A 716 -50.40 -1.27 -6.46
N ASN A 717 -49.67 -0.54 -7.30
CA ASN A 717 -50.05 -0.25 -8.70
C ASN A 717 -48.87 -0.64 -9.63
N ALA A 718 -49.03 -0.46 -10.95
CA ALA A 718 -48.02 -0.83 -11.92
C ALA A 718 -46.67 -0.06 -11.72
N GLN A 719 -46.70 1.17 -11.18
CA GLN A 719 -45.48 1.95 -10.90
C GLN A 719 -44.73 1.41 -9.68
N THR A 720 -45.45 1.11 -8.59
CA THR A 720 -44.86 0.52 -7.39
C THR A 720 -44.40 -0.91 -7.64
N GLN A 721 -45.07 -1.67 -8.51
CA GLN A 721 -44.66 -3.00 -8.96
C GLN A 721 -43.21 -2.95 -9.55
N ASN A 722 -42.95 -2.01 -10.45
CA ASN A 722 -41.61 -1.85 -11.02
C ASN A 722 -40.54 -1.49 -9.97
N LEU A 723 -40.90 -0.72 -8.94
CA LEU A 723 -40.00 -0.41 -7.83
C LEU A 723 -39.67 -1.66 -7.01
N VAL A 724 -40.68 -2.44 -6.64
CA VAL A 724 -40.52 -3.70 -5.88
C VAL A 724 -39.64 -4.69 -6.66
N GLU A 725 -39.86 -4.85 -7.97
CA GLU A 725 -39.02 -5.72 -8.80
C GLU A 725 -37.57 -5.22 -8.91
N THR A 726 -37.39 -3.90 -8.90
CA THR A 726 -36.04 -3.30 -8.93
C THR A 726 -35.30 -3.55 -7.63
N LEU A 727 -35.98 -3.35 -6.48
CA LEU A 727 -35.43 -3.65 -5.16
C LEU A 727 -35.11 -5.15 -5.01
N GLY A 728 -35.92 -6.06 -5.56
CA GLY A 728 -35.64 -7.49 -5.58
C GLY A 728 -34.38 -7.83 -6.37
N ARG A 729 -34.20 -7.22 -7.55
CA ARG A 729 -32.94 -7.40 -8.33
C ARG A 729 -31.70 -6.79 -7.64
N GLN A 730 -31.87 -5.72 -6.87
CA GLN A 730 -30.82 -5.17 -6.05
C GLN A 730 -30.48 -6.08 -4.87
N MET A 731 -31.49 -6.74 -4.26
CA MET A 731 -31.28 -7.67 -3.15
C MET A 731 -30.31 -8.79 -3.53
N ASP A 732 -30.46 -9.39 -4.71
CA ASP A 732 -29.55 -10.46 -5.17
C ASP A 732 -28.11 -9.96 -5.28
N LYS A 733 -27.90 -8.73 -5.78
CA LYS A 733 -26.57 -8.11 -5.89
C LYS A 733 -25.97 -7.76 -4.53
N VAL A 734 -26.80 -7.22 -3.63
CA VAL A 734 -26.38 -6.81 -2.28
C VAL A 734 -26.04 -8.06 -1.45
N VAL A 735 -26.83 -9.12 -1.56
CA VAL A 735 -26.53 -10.42 -0.91
C VAL A 735 -25.25 -11.04 -1.49
N ALA A 736 -24.97 -10.89 -2.79
CA ALA A 736 -23.73 -11.35 -3.39
C ALA A 736 -22.49 -10.53 -2.99
N SER A 737 -22.67 -9.27 -2.55
CA SER A 737 -21.56 -8.38 -2.17
C SER A 737 -20.92 -8.71 -0.81
N GLY A 738 -21.65 -9.37 0.10
CA GLY A 738 -21.21 -9.62 1.47
C GLY A 738 -21.22 -8.38 2.40
N ASP A 739 -21.75 -7.24 1.95
CA ASP A 739 -21.73 -5.96 2.69
C ASP A 739 -23.01 -5.77 3.51
N VAL A 740 -22.85 -5.81 4.83
CA VAL A 740 -23.96 -5.63 5.81
C VAL A 740 -24.55 -4.22 5.76
N ALA A 741 -23.73 -3.19 5.45
CA ALA A 741 -24.24 -1.82 5.36
C ALA A 741 -25.19 -1.69 4.17
N LEU A 742 -24.85 -2.26 3.02
CA LEU A 742 -25.73 -2.31 1.85
C LEU A 742 -27.03 -3.10 2.12
N VAL A 743 -26.94 -4.17 2.90
CA VAL A 743 -28.14 -4.95 3.33
C VAL A 743 -29.07 -4.07 4.17
N LYS A 744 -28.52 -3.34 5.14
CA LYS A 744 -29.31 -2.45 6.01
C LYS A 744 -29.90 -1.27 5.22
N ASP A 745 -29.14 -0.67 4.32
CA ASP A 745 -29.62 0.44 3.49
C ASP A 745 -30.76 -0.04 2.57
N LEU A 746 -30.60 -1.18 1.92
CA LEU A 746 -31.65 -1.75 1.08
C LEU A 746 -32.88 -2.15 1.89
N TYR A 747 -32.69 -2.66 3.12
CA TYR A 747 -33.79 -2.91 4.06
C TYR A 747 -34.57 -1.63 4.35
N GLN A 748 -33.90 -0.51 4.61
CA GLN A 748 -34.55 0.79 4.84
C GLN A 748 -35.31 1.28 3.61
N GLN A 749 -34.75 1.09 2.42
CA GLN A 749 -35.45 1.46 1.17
C GLN A 749 -36.71 0.62 0.96
N MET A 750 -36.66 -0.68 1.21
CA MET A 750 -37.81 -1.58 1.14
C MET A 750 -38.84 -1.21 2.21
N TRP A 751 -38.43 -0.96 3.43
CA TRP A 751 -39.29 -0.53 4.52
C TRP A 751 -40.01 0.78 4.23
N GLN A 752 -39.32 1.78 3.64
CA GLN A 752 -39.93 3.05 3.24
C GLN A 752 -40.97 2.89 2.15
N LEU A 753 -40.77 1.97 1.21
CA LEU A 753 -41.76 1.68 0.17
C LEU A 753 -42.95 0.93 0.75
N ASP A 754 -42.71 -0.05 1.59
CA ASP A 754 -43.73 -0.83 2.29
C ASP A 754 -44.61 0.06 3.16
N TYR A 755 -44.00 0.95 3.94
CA TYR A 755 -44.70 1.95 4.73
C TYR A 755 -45.66 2.81 3.89
N ARG A 756 -45.20 3.22 2.69
CA ARG A 756 -46.02 4.01 1.76
C ARG A 756 -47.16 3.19 1.19
N LEU A 757 -46.98 1.90 0.95
CA LEU A 757 -48.03 1.00 0.47
C LEU A 757 -49.04 0.72 1.60
N ALA A 758 -48.57 0.48 2.81
CA ALA A 758 -49.41 0.22 3.99
C ALA A 758 -50.05 1.51 4.53
N GLU A 759 -49.65 2.70 4.11
CA GLU A 759 -50.22 3.99 4.57
C GLU A 759 -51.75 4.05 4.43
N VAL A 760 -52.30 3.37 3.43
CA VAL A 760 -53.74 3.24 3.19
C VAL A 760 -54.45 2.60 4.37
N GLU A 761 -53.88 1.55 4.96
CA GLU A 761 -54.50 0.83 6.10
C GLU A 761 -54.60 1.72 7.34
N PHE A 762 -53.62 2.61 7.58
CA PHE A 762 -53.67 3.52 8.72
C PHE A 762 -54.86 4.47 8.58
N TYR A 763 -55.10 5.04 7.38
CA TYR A 763 -56.21 5.94 7.18
C TYR A 763 -57.54 5.22 7.21
N ILE A 764 -57.62 3.98 6.71
CA ILE A 764 -58.78 3.12 6.82
C ILE A 764 -59.06 2.87 8.31
N ALA A 765 -58.08 2.42 9.07
CA ALA A 765 -58.23 2.10 10.49
C ALA A 765 -58.68 3.33 11.29
N TRP A 766 -58.06 4.50 11.06
CA TRP A 766 -58.45 5.75 11.73
C TRP A 766 -59.88 6.14 11.39
N ILE A 767 -60.30 6.14 10.13
CA ILE A 767 -61.63 6.55 9.71
C ILE A 767 -62.68 5.55 10.28
N MET A 768 -62.40 4.26 10.27
CA MET A 768 -63.28 3.25 10.86
C MET A 768 -63.38 3.38 12.36
N GLN A 769 -62.25 3.64 13.05
CA GLN A 769 -62.24 3.87 14.48
C GLN A 769 -63.06 5.14 14.86
N TRP A 770 -62.86 6.23 14.16
CA TRP A 770 -63.63 7.47 14.38
C TRP A 770 -65.10 7.31 14.07
N ASN A 771 -65.45 6.49 13.12
CA ASN A 771 -66.85 6.14 12.89
C ASN A 771 -67.46 5.36 14.06
N ASN A 772 -66.76 4.35 14.55
CA ASN A 772 -67.22 3.50 15.65
C ASN A 772 -67.30 4.30 17.02
N GLU A 773 -66.34 5.17 17.24
CA GLU A 773 -66.23 5.95 18.45
C GLU A 773 -66.82 7.36 18.32
N PHE A 774 -67.61 7.65 17.29
CA PHE A 774 -68.08 9.02 17.00
C PHE A 774 -68.74 9.73 18.17
N ASN A 775 -69.63 9.05 18.90
CA ASN A 775 -70.42 9.60 20.00
C ASN A 775 -69.59 9.76 21.29
N SER A 776 -68.49 9.14 21.42
CA SER A 776 -67.56 9.22 22.57
C SER A 776 -66.47 10.27 22.45
N ARG A 777 -66.32 10.89 21.24
CA ARG A 777 -65.29 11.86 20.93
C ARG A 777 -65.80 13.31 20.99
N ALA A 778 -64.94 14.21 21.41
CA ALA A 778 -65.22 15.64 21.55
C ALA A 778 -64.90 16.37 20.19
N TRP A 779 -65.82 16.36 19.27
CA TRP A 779 -65.68 17.03 17.97
C TRP A 779 -65.85 18.56 18.06
N SER A 780 -64.93 19.36 17.52
CA SER A 780 -65.09 20.80 17.42
C SER A 780 -66.22 21.18 16.44
N ASN A 781 -66.51 20.32 15.43
CA ASN A 781 -67.65 20.42 14.52
C ASN A 781 -68.20 19.04 14.18
N PRO A 782 -69.19 18.51 14.98
CA PRO A 782 -69.72 17.16 14.79
C PRO A 782 -70.40 16.93 13.44
N ALA A 783 -71.06 17.95 12.84
CA ALA A 783 -71.70 17.78 11.55
C ALA A 783 -70.65 17.58 10.44
N ARG A 784 -69.56 18.38 10.44
CA ARG A 784 -68.47 18.27 9.47
C ARG A 784 -67.68 16.96 9.67
N ALA A 785 -67.41 16.55 10.91
CA ALA A 785 -66.77 15.30 11.20
C ALA A 785 -67.53 14.09 10.64
N ARG A 786 -68.85 14.07 10.82
CA ARG A 786 -69.73 13.02 10.28
C ARG A 786 -69.75 13.01 8.75
N GLU A 787 -69.79 14.12 8.11
CA GLU A 787 -69.70 14.27 6.64
C GLU A 787 -68.38 13.66 6.11
N LEU A 788 -67.26 14.03 6.71
CA LEU A 788 -65.93 13.57 6.31
C LEU A 788 -65.74 12.08 6.54
N ILE A 789 -66.19 11.56 7.68
CA ILE A 789 -66.19 10.11 7.99
C ILE A 789 -67.02 9.36 6.95
N ASN A 790 -68.23 9.80 6.61
CA ASN A 790 -69.09 9.15 5.61
C ASN A 790 -68.45 9.18 4.22
N ARG A 791 -67.76 10.26 3.85
CA ARG A 791 -67.00 10.40 2.62
C ARG A 791 -65.81 9.43 2.59
N GLY A 792 -65.08 9.29 3.74
CA GLY A 792 -63.97 8.35 3.87
C GLY A 792 -64.47 6.90 3.75
N LEU A 793 -65.56 6.55 4.43
CA LEU A 793 -66.18 5.22 4.33
C LEU A 793 -66.69 4.87 2.91
N ALA A 794 -67.17 5.84 2.14
CA ALA A 794 -67.55 5.63 0.77
C ALA A 794 -66.34 5.31 -0.13
N ILE A 795 -65.16 5.87 0.14
CA ILE A 795 -63.92 5.58 -0.56
C ILE A 795 -63.38 4.19 -0.10
N ILE A 796 -63.44 3.89 1.19
CA ILE A 796 -62.99 2.59 1.73
C ILE A 796 -63.74 1.42 1.09
N ASN A 797 -65.04 1.60 0.78
CA ASN A 797 -65.85 0.57 0.13
C ASN A 797 -65.58 0.40 -1.38
N GLN A 798 -64.64 1.17 -1.95
CA GLN A 798 -64.16 1.02 -3.34
C GLN A 798 -62.73 0.51 -3.31
N THR A 799 -61.89 0.98 -4.17
CA THR A 799 -60.41 0.74 -4.13
C THR A 799 -59.75 1.98 -3.53
N PRO A 800 -59.55 2.02 -2.17
CA PRO A 800 -59.00 3.19 -1.50
C PRO A 800 -57.51 3.37 -1.81
N THR A 801 -57.12 4.64 -2.02
CA THR A 801 -55.68 4.98 -2.11
C THR A 801 -55.31 5.96 -0.99
N ALA A 802 -53.99 6.00 -0.60
CA ALA A 802 -53.51 6.92 0.41
C ALA A 802 -53.81 8.40 0.01
N GLU A 803 -53.63 8.75 -1.26
CA GLU A 803 -53.91 10.10 -1.78
C GLU A 803 -55.37 10.52 -1.60
N GLN A 804 -56.31 9.58 -1.64
CA GLN A 804 -57.71 9.87 -1.45
C GLN A 804 -58.13 9.97 -0.01
N LEU A 805 -57.56 9.09 0.88
CA LEU A 805 -57.98 9.01 2.27
C LEU A 805 -57.18 9.96 3.19
N LYS A 806 -55.94 10.26 2.85
CA LYS A 806 -55.02 11.15 3.63
C LYS A 806 -55.66 12.53 3.91
N PRO A 807 -56.11 13.29 2.90
CA PRO A 807 -56.70 14.59 3.16
C PRO A 807 -57.90 14.53 4.07
N ILE A 808 -58.75 13.51 3.90
CA ILE A 808 -59.95 13.28 4.72
C ILE A 808 -59.58 12.96 6.17
N ALA A 809 -58.61 12.06 6.37
CA ALA A 809 -58.20 11.68 7.69
C ALA A 809 -57.57 12.85 8.47
N PHE A 810 -56.75 13.68 7.81
CA PHE A 810 -56.18 14.88 8.44
C PHE A 810 -57.23 15.93 8.76
N GLU A 811 -58.21 16.20 7.84
CA GLU A 811 -59.32 17.11 8.14
C GLU A 811 -60.16 16.59 9.36
N ILE A 812 -60.41 15.29 9.49
CA ILE A 812 -61.09 14.73 10.63
C ILE A 812 -60.23 14.90 11.89
N MET A 813 -58.95 14.66 11.83
CA MET A 813 -58.03 14.81 12.94
C MET A 813 -57.98 16.24 13.48
N ASP A 814 -58.06 17.24 12.59
CA ASP A 814 -58.07 18.65 12.98
C ASP A 814 -59.35 19.02 13.71
N LEU A 815 -60.43 18.27 13.58
CA LEU A 815 -61.66 18.46 14.30
C LEU A 815 -61.66 17.81 15.69
N LEU A 816 -60.61 17.04 16.05
CA LEU A 816 -60.40 16.46 17.37
C LEU A 816 -59.52 17.34 18.28
N PRO A 817 -59.79 17.39 19.59
CA PRO A 817 -58.88 17.97 20.55
C PRO A 817 -57.50 17.28 20.49
N GLU A 818 -56.43 18.00 20.74
CA GLU A 818 -55.04 17.49 20.63
C GLU A 818 -54.82 16.20 21.43
N GLN A 819 -55.43 16.05 22.57
CA GLN A 819 -55.39 14.86 23.46
C GLN A 819 -56.11 13.63 22.89
N GLN A 820 -56.96 13.77 21.88
CA GLN A 820 -57.73 12.68 21.24
C GLN A 820 -57.27 12.38 19.79
N ARG A 821 -56.27 13.11 19.34
CA ARG A 821 -55.65 12.85 18.03
C ARG A 821 -54.82 11.59 18.14
N PRO A 822 -54.78 10.76 17.11
CA PRO A 822 -53.87 9.61 17.07
C PRO A 822 -52.43 10.13 17.30
N THR A 823 -51.78 9.63 18.32
CA THR A 823 -50.31 9.78 18.45
C THR A 823 -49.67 8.86 17.45
N GLY A 824 -49.66 9.24 16.20
CA GLY A 824 -48.81 8.60 15.20
C GLY A 824 -47.40 8.90 15.61
N THR A 825 -46.71 7.99 16.25
CA THR A 825 -45.28 7.90 16.28
C THR A 825 -44.88 7.70 14.85
N LEU A 826 -44.52 8.79 14.15
CA LEU A 826 -43.59 8.72 13.06
C LEU A 826 -42.36 8.05 13.66
N GLY A 827 -42.13 6.80 13.28
CA GLY A 827 -40.93 6.10 13.69
C GLY A 827 -39.73 6.95 13.28
N LYS A 828 -38.83 7.19 14.24
CA LYS A 828 -37.54 7.85 14.04
C LYS A 828 -36.71 7.16 12.96
#